data_845363a172f3b883495b8883d7f4ad15
#
_entry.id   845363a172f3b883495b8883d7f4ad15
#
_cell.length_a   1.000
_cell.length_b   1.000
_cell.length_c   1.000
_cell.angle_alpha   90.00
_cell.angle_beta   90.00
_cell.angle_gamma   90.00
#
_symmetry.space_group_name_H-M   'P 1'
#
loop_
_entity.id
_entity.type
_entity.pdbx_description
1 polymer ?
#
loop_
_entity_poly.entity_id
_entity_poly.type
_entity_poly.pdbx_seq_one_letter_code
_entity_poly.pdbx_strand_id
1 'polypeptide(L)'
;MSKFPFYKQLDGMDCGPSCLRMIAKYYGKTFSVQQLREQSYIQRTGVNLLGISEAAASIGLRATGIRTSMEKLKQQSKLPCIIHWNQEHFVVLYKIEKKRGKTWFYIADPAYGLLKYEEQELKKCWISTTQGGIEKGIALLLDVTPQFYEAEPIKYEKLSLWYLFHYVRPYKKAMIQLIIGLLAGSLLQPVFPFLTQTIVDQGIGHRNLNFIQLILAAQLMLVFSRTLIEVIRRCILLHISTRVNVSLISDFLSKLMRLPMRFFDSKLAGDLIRRIEDHNRIESFLTQSVLNILFSTLTVVIFGIVLAIYSWKIFLIFILFSAAYMGWVKLFMRKRADLNRKNFEQMSVNQNNLMQLIYGMQDIKLLGCEQQKRWEWENIQASLFRINMSSLNLGQWQQVGAVLINEVKNVLITVLSATAVLHGSITLGVMLSIQYIIGQMQGPISQFVSFMQDTQDAQLSLERLGEIHGKPDEETEGMDQDTQISGKDPIQLQNVVFTYGSEKSKRIIKGLSLDIPAGKTTAIVGLSGSGKTTLIKLMLGFYPPTGGAVMIGNQSLQKISFKEWRKHCGVVMQEGFIFGDTIANNIAPDGSMIDKERLLYAVEMANIREFIESLPLKYNTKIGNTGQGLSQGQKQRILIARAIYRNPDYLFFDEATNALDTDNEKVIQENLERFFKDKTVVIVAHRLSTVKNADQIVVLKEGEITERGTHEELIARQSDYYRLVKNQLELSA
;
A
#
# COMPACT_ATOMS: atom_id res chain seq x y z
N MET A 1 -1.56 -38.79 -2.81
CA MET A 1 -1.20 -37.88 -1.72
C MET A 1 -1.62 -36.48 -2.12
N SER A 2 -2.51 -35.82 -1.38
CA SER A 2 -2.91 -34.43 -1.63
C SER A 2 -1.67 -33.54 -1.59
N LYS A 3 -1.56 -32.64 -2.58
CA LYS A 3 -0.46 -31.66 -2.66
C LYS A 3 -0.57 -30.75 -1.43
N PHE A 4 0.55 -30.49 -0.72
CA PHE A 4 0.55 -29.57 0.42
C PHE A 4 -0.06 -28.23 0.03
N PRO A 5 -0.98 -27.66 0.83
CA PRO A 5 -1.62 -26.39 0.48
C PRO A 5 -0.57 -25.28 0.44
N PHE A 6 -0.56 -24.53 -0.64
CA PHE A 6 0.39 -23.46 -0.86
C PHE A 6 -0.35 -22.13 -1.04
N TYR A 7 0.07 -21.13 -0.28
CA TYR A 7 -0.35 -19.75 -0.42
C TYR A 7 0.88 -18.86 -0.57
N LYS A 8 0.86 -18.06 -1.60
CA LYS A 8 1.92 -17.08 -1.85
C LYS A 8 1.67 -15.83 -1.01
N GLN A 9 2.74 -15.24 -0.48
CA GLN A 9 2.65 -13.96 0.23
C GLN A 9 2.21 -12.84 -0.73
N LEU A 10 1.49 -11.85 -0.20
CA LEU A 10 1.01 -10.70 -0.96
C LEU A 10 1.94 -9.49 -0.82
N ASP A 11 2.72 -9.46 0.27
CA ASP A 11 3.65 -8.40 0.64
C ASP A 11 4.95 -9.04 1.14
N GLY A 12 6.08 -8.38 0.97
CA GLY A 12 7.38 -8.89 1.42
C GLY A 12 7.45 -9.22 2.91
N MET A 13 6.61 -8.55 3.73
CA MET A 13 6.56 -8.75 5.18
C MET A 13 5.62 -9.89 5.63
N ASP A 14 4.93 -10.56 4.71
CA ASP A 14 3.88 -11.55 5.00
C ASP A 14 4.36 -12.99 5.14
N CYS A 15 5.64 -13.24 5.18
CA CYS A 15 6.18 -14.61 5.20
C CYS A 15 5.59 -15.43 6.37
N GLY A 16 5.57 -14.88 7.59
CA GLY A 16 5.03 -15.55 8.78
C GLY A 16 3.52 -15.85 8.69
N PRO A 17 2.66 -14.84 8.49
CA PRO A 17 1.22 -15.04 8.28
C PRO A 17 0.89 -16.01 7.15
N SER A 18 1.64 -15.98 6.04
CA SER A 18 1.44 -16.89 4.91
C SER A 18 1.82 -18.33 5.27
N CYS A 19 2.90 -18.54 6.04
CA CYS A 19 3.26 -19.83 6.58
C CYS A 19 2.16 -20.38 7.51
N LEU A 20 1.66 -19.53 8.41
CA LEU A 20 0.59 -19.91 9.33
C LEU A 20 -0.70 -20.27 8.59
N ARG A 21 -1.04 -19.50 7.53
CA ARG A 21 -2.19 -19.79 6.66
C ARG A 21 -2.07 -21.15 5.96
N MET A 22 -0.88 -21.49 5.47
CA MET A 22 -0.62 -22.81 4.85
C MET A 22 -0.81 -23.93 5.82
N ILE A 23 -0.31 -23.80 7.06
CA ILE A 23 -0.45 -24.81 8.11
C ILE A 23 -1.89 -24.92 8.58
N ALA A 24 -2.59 -23.82 8.80
CA ALA A 24 -4.00 -23.84 9.15
C ALA A 24 -4.86 -24.56 8.09
N LYS A 25 -4.56 -24.32 6.80
CA LYS A 25 -5.24 -25.02 5.69
C LYS A 25 -4.89 -26.50 5.64
N TYR A 26 -3.66 -26.87 5.97
CA TYR A 26 -3.26 -28.29 6.09
C TYR A 26 -4.11 -29.01 7.14
N TYR A 27 -4.43 -28.35 8.25
CA TYR A 27 -5.32 -28.88 9.31
C TYR A 27 -6.82 -28.64 9.05
N GLY A 28 -7.20 -28.16 7.85
CA GLY A 28 -8.59 -28.11 7.37
C GLY A 28 -9.29 -26.75 7.45
N LYS A 29 -8.72 -25.72 8.10
CA LYS A 29 -9.33 -24.39 8.18
C LYS A 29 -8.58 -23.35 7.33
N THR A 30 -9.32 -22.38 6.81
CA THR A 30 -8.75 -21.30 5.98
C THR A 30 -8.99 -19.95 6.64
N PHE A 31 -7.92 -19.31 7.09
CA PHE A 31 -7.95 -17.95 7.63
C PHE A 31 -7.52 -16.95 6.56
N SER A 32 -7.99 -15.70 6.66
CA SER A 32 -7.54 -14.63 5.77
C SER A 32 -6.11 -14.20 6.14
N VAL A 33 -5.31 -13.79 5.15
CA VAL A 33 -3.96 -13.25 5.42
C VAL A 33 -4.06 -11.99 6.27
N GLN A 34 -5.10 -11.18 6.05
CA GLN A 34 -5.32 -9.94 6.78
C GLN A 34 -5.54 -10.18 8.28
N GLN A 35 -6.38 -11.16 8.64
CA GLN A 35 -6.57 -11.57 10.04
C GLN A 35 -5.25 -11.99 10.69
N LEU A 36 -4.47 -12.84 10.00
CA LEU A 36 -3.20 -13.33 10.52
C LEU A 36 -2.13 -12.24 10.60
N ARG A 37 -2.14 -11.25 9.71
CA ARG A 37 -1.28 -10.07 9.78
C ARG A 37 -1.55 -9.23 11.03
N GLU A 38 -2.81 -8.94 11.30
CA GLU A 38 -3.22 -8.14 12.46
C GLU A 38 -2.83 -8.82 13.77
N GLN A 39 -3.04 -10.13 13.83
CA GLN A 39 -2.69 -10.94 14.99
C GLN A 39 -1.18 -11.22 15.14
N SER A 40 -0.40 -11.06 14.05
CA SER A 40 1.06 -11.25 14.07
C SER A 40 1.84 -9.96 14.44
N TYR A 41 1.16 -8.83 14.61
CA TYR A 41 1.77 -7.55 14.94
C TYR A 41 2.95 -7.18 14.01
N ILE A 42 2.72 -7.26 12.70
CA ILE A 42 3.74 -6.96 11.69
C ILE A 42 4.26 -5.53 11.84
N GLN A 43 5.59 -5.36 11.82
CA GLN A 43 6.29 -4.08 11.82
C GLN A 43 6.97 -3.84 10.46
N ARG A 44 7.56 -2.65 10.26
CA ARG A 44 8.34 -2.33 9.03
C ARG A 44 9.49 -3.30 8.76
N THR A 45 10.04 -3.92 9.80
CA THR A 45 11.10 -4.93 9.72
C THR A 45 10.58 -6.35 9.46
N GLY A 46 9.25 -6.53 9.30
CA GLY A 46 8.60 -7.82 9.13
C GLY A 46 7.96 -8.34 10.42
N VAL A 47 7.71 -9.65 10.45
CA VAL A 47 7.15 -10.36 11.59
C VAL A 47 8.26 -11.08 12.35
N ASN A 48 8.18 -11.09 13.68
CA ASN A 48 9.07 -11.88 14.52
C ASN A 48 8.41 -13.21 14.92
N LEU A 49 9.20 -14.14 15.45
CA LEU A 49 8.73 -15.47 15.82
C LEU A 49 7.66 -15.42 16.93
N LEU A 50 7.74 -14.43 17.84
CA LEU A 50 6.75 -14.22 18.89
C LEU A 50 5.40 -13.82 18.31
N GLY A 51 5.37 -12.87 17.37
CA GLY A 51 4.14 -12.46 16.67
C GLY A 51 3.48 -13.62 15.91
N ILE A 52 4.29 -14.48 15.24
CA ILE A 52 3.75 -15.69 14.59
C ILE A 52 3.17 -16.65 15.63
N SER A 53 3.84 -16.82 16.78
CA SER A 53 3.36 -17.69 17.87
C SER A 53 2.03 -17.20 18.47
N GLU A 54 1.86 -15.89 18.61
CA GLU A 54 0.62 -15.30 19.13
C GLU A 54 -0.52 -15.37 18.11
N ALA A 55 -0.23 -15.07 16.83
CA ALA A 55 -1.20 -15.31 15.77
C ALA A 55 -1.61 -16.77 15.67
N ALA A 56 -0.71 -17.70 15.92
CA ALA A 56 -1.04 -19.12 16.01
C ALA A 56 -1.96 -19.40 17.20
N ALA A 57 -1.66 -18.84 18.38
CA ALA A 57 -2.47 -19.00 19.58
C ALA A 57 -3.88 -18.41 19.41
N SER A 58 -4.01 -17.25 18.78
CA SER A 58 -5.32 -16.59 18.55
C SER A 58 -6.25 -17.38 17.62
N ILE A 59 -5.70 -18.23 16.75
CA ILE A 59 -6.49 -19.16 15.90
C ILE A 59 -6.60 -20.57 16.49
N GLY A 60 -6.19 -20.78 17.76
CA GLY A 60 -6.30 -22.04 18.46
C GLY A 60 -5.18 -23.05 18.13
N LEU A 61 -4.02 -22.61 17.63
CA LEU A 61 -2.83 -23.44 17.48
C LEU A 61 -1.88 -23.19 18.65
N ARG A 62 -1.39 -24.26 19.29
CA ARG A 62 -0.33 -24.15 20.29
C ARG A 62 1.03 -24.08 19.59
N ALA A 63 1.72 -22.96 19.76
CA ALA A 63 3.03 -22.72 19.16
C ALA A 63 4.16 -22.91 20.19
N THR A 64 5.21 -23.64 19.82
CA THR A 64 6.40 -23.86 20.65
C THR A 64 7.65 -23.56 19.84
N GLY A 65 8.33 -22.46 20.18
CA GLY A 65 9.62 -22.09 19.59
C GLY A 65 10.74 -22.93 20.14
N ILE A 66 11.50 -23.60 19.28
CA ILE A 66 12.64 -24.43 19.66
C ILE A 66 13.89 -24.02 18.92
N ARG A 67 15.03 -24.15 19.59
CA ARG A 67 16.36 -24.09 18.97
C ARG A 67 16.93 -25.50 18.94
N THR A 68 17.11 -26.07 17.75
CA THR A 68 17.41 -27.51 17.61
C THR A 68 18.50 -27.79 16.58
N SER A 69 19.16 -28.93 16.69
CA SER A 69 20.12 -29.40 15.70
C SER A 69 19.43 -30.14 14.54
N MET A 70 20.15 -30.32 13.43
CA MET A 70 19.63 -31.01 12.24
C MET A 70 19.18 -32.46 12.55
N GLU A 71 19.88 -33.16 13.42
CA GLU A 71 19.54 -34.54 13.80
C GLU A 71 18.22 -34.61 14.57
N LYS A 72 18.04 -33.70 15.54
CA LYS A 72 16.79 -33.60 16.30
C LYS A 72 15.64 -33.14 15.42
N LEU A 73 15.87 -32.24 14.46
CA LEU A 73 14.86 -31.81 13.48
C LEU A 73 14.35 -33.00 12.65
N LYS A 74 15.25 -33.93 12.26
CA LYS A 74 14.88 -35.15 11.52
C LYS A 74 14.10 -36.16 12.32
N GLN A 75 14.40 -36.30 13.61
CA GLN A 75 13.88 -37.41 14.45
C GLN A 75 12.64 -37.02 15.22
N GLN A 76 12.51 -35.78 15.68
CA GLN A 76 11.54 -35.37 16.70
C GLN A 76 10.59 -34.26 16.27
N SER A 77 10.78 -33.64 15.08
CA SER A 77 9.89 -32.53 14.72
C SER A 77 8.55 -33.01 14.19
N LYS A 78 7.47 -32.50 14.81
CA LYS A 78 6.13 -32.60 14.24
C LYS A 78 6.06 -31.72 12.98
N LEU A 79 5.63 -32.31 11.89
CA LEU A 79 5.46 -31.61 10.61
C LEU A 79 3.94 -31.42 10.34
N PRO A 80 3.57 -30.30 9.73
CA PRO A 80 4.38 -29.18 9.26
C PRO A 80 4.83 -28.22 10.38
N CYS A 81 6.03 -27.63 10.26
CA CYS A 81 6.54 -26.62 11.18
C CYS A 81 7.11 -25.41 10.41
N ILE A 82 7.19 -24.25 11.07
CA ILE A 82 7.78 -23.04 10.50
C ILE A 82 9.24 -23.01 10.91
N ILE A 83 10.14 -22.75 9.95
CA ILE A 83 11.58 -22.59 10.20
C ILE A 83 12.06 -21.21 9.77
N HIS A 84 13.04 -20.66 10.52
CA HIS A 84 13.64 -19.37 10.23
C HIS A 84 14.73 -19.53 9.17
N TRP A 85 14.59 -18.85 8.06
CA TRP A 85 15.36 -19.03 6.84
C TRP A 85 16.25 -17.83 6.55
N ASN A 86 17.53 -18.02 6.34
CA ASN A 86 18.53 -16.97 6.10
C ASN A 86 18.51 -15.82 7.13
N GLN A 87 17.97 -16.05 8.34
CA GLN A 87 17.79 -15.09 9.42
C GLN A 87 16.89 -13.89 9.11
N GLU A 88 16.20 -13.89 7.96
CA GLU A 88 15.35 -12.79 7.48
C GLU A 88 13.96 -13.26 7.04
N HIS A 89 13.74 -14.56 6.88
CA HIS A 89 12.53 -15.09 6.24
C HIS A 89 11.96 -16.28 7.02
N PHE A 90 10.66 -16.57 6.85
CA PHE A 90 10.00 -17.74 7.42
C PHE A 90 9.45 -18.63 6.32
N VAL A 91 9.67 -19.93 6.44
CA VAL A 91 9.20 -20.94 5.49
C VAL A 91 8.62 -22.14 6.23
N VAL A 92 7.76 -22.92 5.57
CA VAL A 92 7.15 -24.14 6.17
C VAL A 92 7.93 -25.36 5.71
N LEU A 93 8.50 -26.09 6.66
CA LEU A 93 8.97 -27.46 6.44
C LEU A 93 7.79 -28.42 6.62
N TYR A 94 7.34 -29.08 5.53
CA TYR A 94 6.13 -29.89 5.57
C TYR A 94 6.37 -31.39 5.37
N LYS A 95 7.55 -31.80 4.87
CA LYS A 95 7.92 -33.22 4.67
C LYS A 95 9.42 -33.41 4.69
N ILE A 96 9.88 -34.52 5.30
CA ILE A 96 11.25 -35.02 5.24
C ILE A 96 11.18 -36.42 4.66
N GLU A 97 12.00 -36.72 3.67
CA GLU A 97 11.99 -38.04 3.02
C GLU A 97 13.41 -38.50 2.72
N LYS A 98 13.75 -39.72 3.09
CA LYS A 98 15.04 -40.37 2.77
C LYS A 98 14.88 -41.18 1.48
N LYS A 99 15.58 -40.79 0.42
CA LYS A 99 15.56 -41.47 -0.89
C LYS A 99 16.98 -41.70 -1.41
N ARG A 100 17.29 -42.95 -1.80
CA ARG A 100 18.60 -43.33 -2.38
C ARG A 100 19.81 -42.86 -1.53
N GLY A 101 19.72 -43.03 -0.20
CA GLY A 101 20.78 -42.62 0.73
C GLY A 101 20.88 -41.14 1.05
N LYS A 102 20.14 -40.27 0.36
CA LYS A 102 20.06 -38.82 0.60
C LYS A 102 18.79 -38.44 1.33
N THR A 103 18.89 -37.47 2.25
CA THR A 103 17.73 -36.90 2.95
C THR A 103 17.25 -35.63 2.24
N TRP A 104 15.97 -35.61 1.89
CA TRP A 104 15.35 -34.53 1.19
C TRP A 104 14.34 -33.80 2.09
N PHE A 105 14.42 -32.48 2.08
CA PHE A 105 13.56 -31.59 2.83
C PHE A 105 12.63 -30.86 1.87
N TYR A 106 11.34 -30.97 2.09
CA TYR A 106 10.33 -30.32 1.28
C TYR A 106 9.83 -29.07 2.00
N ILE A 107 10.05 -27.93 1.39
CA ILE A 107 9.78 -26.60 1.94
C ILE A 107 8.70 -25.92 1.12
N ALA A 108 7.72 -25.34 1.79
CA ALA A 108 6.79 -24.39 1.19
C ALA A 108 7.24 -22.98 1.56
N ASP A 109 7.87 -22.31 0.61
CA ASP A 109 8.37 -20.95 0.74
C ASP A 109 7.30 -19.98 0.21
N PRO A 110 6.74 -19.10 1.04
CA PRO A 110 5.70 -18.16 0.62
C PRO A 110 6.12 -17.24 -0.54
N ALA A 111 7.41 -16.96 -0.70
CA ALA A 111 7.93 -16.13 -1.77
C ALA A 111 8.18 -16.93 -3.06
N TYR A 112 8.79 -18.12 -2.93
CA TYR A 112 9.34 -18.84 -4.08
C TYR A 112 8.52 -20.08 -4.51
N GLY A 113 7.68 -20.65 -3.64
CA GLY A 113 6.88 -21.82 -3.97
C GLY A 113 7.25 -23.09 -3.21
N LEU A 114 6.84 -24.24 -3.74
CA LEU A 114 7.21 -25.53 -3.18
C LEU A 114 8.59 -25.92 -3.68
N LEU A 115 9.54 -25.98 -2.78
CA LEU A 115 10.96 -26.23 -3.05
C LEU A 115 11.41 -27.53 -2.38
N LYS A 116 12.53 -28.04 -2.85
CA LYS A 116 13.14 -29.27 -2.35
C LYS A 116 14.62 -29.06 -2.21
N TYR A 117 15.13 -29.28 -1.00
CA TYR A 117 16.54 -29.08 -0.66
C TYR A 117 17.18 -30.37 -0.17
N GLU A 118 18.46 -30.53 -0.48
CA GLU A 118 19.32 -31.54 0.13
C GLU A 118 19.82 -31.03 1.51
N GLU A 119 20.21 -31.92 2.39
CA GLU A 119 20.61 -31.57 3.76
C GLU A 119 21.68 -30.48 3.85
N GLN A 120 22.70 -30.54 2.96
CA GLN A 120 23.79 -29.55 2.96
C GLN A 120 23.30 -28.15 2.56
N GLU A 121 22.36 -28.09 1.63
CA GLU A 121 21.76 -26.84 1.19
C GLU A 121 20.84 -26.24 2.28
N LEU A 122 20.04 -27.10 2.93
CA LEU A 122 19.21 -26.68 4.05
C LEU A 122 20.05 -26.12 5.20
N LYS A 123 21.16 -26.78 5.55
CA LYS A 123 22.05 -26.31 6.61
C LYS A 123 22.55 -24.91 6.38
N LYS A 124 22.96 -24.56 5.17
CA LYS A 124 23.47 -23.22 4.83
C LYS A 124 22.44 -22.11 5.09
N CYS A 125 21.15 -22.39 4.91
CA CYS A 125 20.08 -21.40 5.01
C CYS A 125 19.37 -21.39 6.37
N TRP A 126 19.38 -22.53 7.11
CA TRP A 126 18.60 -22.65 8.34
C TRP A 126 19.42 -22.49 9.62
N ILE A 127 20.71 -22.88 9.63
CA ILE A 127 21.55 -22.78 10.82
C ILE A 127 21.86 -21.32 11.10
N SER A 128 21.56 -20.90 12.34
CA SER A 128 21.71 -19.51 12.77
C SER A 128 22.74 -19.32 13.90
N THR A 129 23.08 -20.39 14.63
CA THR A 129 24.00 -20.31 15.78
C THR A 129 24.75 -21.61 15.99
N THR A 130 25.98 -21.51 16.54
CA THR A 130 26.75 -22.63 17.04
C THR A 130 26.88 -22.50 18.56
N GLN A 131 26.41 -23.48 19.31
CA GLN A 131 26.46 -23.48 20.76
C GLN A 131 27.07 -24.81 21.25
N GLY A 132 28.20 -24.72 21.93
CA GLY A 132 28.93 -25.92 22.37
C GLY A 132 29.43 -26.84 21.24
N GLY A 133 29.85 -26.28 20.09
CA GLY A 133 30.27 -27.04 18.92
C GLY A 133 29.10 -27.66 18.08
N ILE A 134 27.86 -27.50 18.51
CA ILE A 134 26.70 -28.03 17.81
C ILE A 134 25.98 -26.89 17.04
N GLU A 135 25.83 -27.09 15.73
CA GLU A 135 25.07 -26.20 14.85
C GLU A 135 23.56 -26.29 15.14
N LYS A 136 22.92 -25.17 15.40
CA LYS A 136 21.50 -25.09 15.73
C LYS A 136 20.76 -24.09 14.84
N GLY A 137 19.54 -24.43 14.45
CA GLY A 137 18.59 -23.56 13.79
C GLY A 137 17.32 -23.36 14.63
N ILE A 138 16.49 -22.40 14.24
CA ILE A 138 15.26 -22.05 14.92
C ILE A 138 14.07 -22.65 14.18
N ALA A 139 13.15 -23.28 14.91
CA ALA A 139 11.90 -23.81 14.38
C ALA A 139 10.73 -23.47 15.33
N LEU A 140 9.55 -23.25 14.78
CA LEU A 140 8.28 -23.09 15.49
C LEU A 140 7.43 -24.31 15.20
N LEU A 141 7.21 -25.13 16.22
CA LEU A 141 6.32 -26.29 16.17
C LEU A 141 4.89 -25.82 16.45
N LEU A 142 3.95 -26.38 15.71
CA LEU A 142 2.53 -26.02 15.81
C LEU A 142 1.69 -27.26 16.05
N ASP A 143 0.94 -27.25 17.15
CA ASP A 143 0.00 -28.29 17.56
C ASP A 143 -1.43 -27.76 17.49
N VAL A 144 -2.35 -28.57 16.97
CA VAL A 144 -3.77 -28.24 16.91
C VAL A 144 -4.41 -28.44 18.28
N THR A 145 -5.17 -27.46 18.74
CA THR A 145 -5.98 -27.57 19.95
C THR A 145 -7.48 -27.70 19.61
N PRO A 146 -8.36 -28.12 20.52
CA PRO A 146 -9.80 -28.11 20.26
C PRO A 146 -10.35 -26.77 19.84
N GLN A 147 -9.83 -25.68 20.42
CA GLN A 147 -10.20 -24.30 20.10
C GLN A 147 -9.92 -23.93 18.61
N PHE A 148 -8.95 -24.58 17.95
CA PHE A 148 -8.71 -24.37 16.53
C PHE A 148 -9.93 -24.71 15.67
N TYR A 149 -10.66 -25.77 16.03
CA TYR A 149 -11.86 -26.18 15.29
C TYR A 149 -13.07 -25.32 15.60
N GLU A 150 -13.09 -24.64 16.75
CA GLU A 150 -14.13 -23.67 17.13
C GLU A 150 -13.90 -22.28 16.56
N ALA A 151 -12.65 -21.88 16.37
CA ALA A 151 -12.28 -20.56 15.87
C ALA A 151 -12.93 -20.28 14.51
N GLU A 152 -13.72 -19.21 14.41
CA GLU A 152 -14.34 -18.79 13.15
C GLU A 152 -13.41 -17.87 12.38
N PRO A 153 -13.19 -18.13 11.06
CA PRO A 153 -12.44 -17.23 10.22
C PRO A 153 -13.17 -15.90 10.01
N ILE A 154 -12.54 -14.79 10.32
CA ILE A 154 -13.10 -13.47 10.02
C ILE A 154 -13.21 -13.31 8.50
N LYS A 155 -14.42 -13.10 8.01
CA LYS A 155 -14.70 -12.85 6.60
C LYS A 155 -14.51 -11.36 6.34
N TYR A 156 -13.41 -11.00 5.71
CA TYR A 156 -13.25 -9.65 5.15
C TYR A 156 -13.99 -9.56 3.82
N GLU A 157 -14.75 -8.50 3.64
CA GLU A 157 -15.40 -8.23 2.37
C GLU A 157 -14.34 -8.02 1.28
N LYS A 158 -14.37 -8.89 0.27
CA LYS A 158 -13.53 -8.71 -0.90
C LYS A 158 -14.16 -7.63 -1.76
N LEU A 159 -13.41 -6.59 -2.07
CA LEU A 159 -13.83 -5.64 -3.07
C LEU A 159 -14.10 -6.38 -4.39
N SER A 160 -15.32 -6.27 -4.88
CA SER A 160 -15.72 -6.88 -6.15
C SER A 160 -15.44 -5.92 -7.29
N LEU A 161 -15.13 -6.44 -8.48
CA LEU A 161 -15.07 -5.64 -9.70
C LEU A 161 -16.37 -4.86 -9.95
N TRP A 162 -17.52 -5.37 -9.48
CA TRP A 162 -18.81 -4.67 -9.54
C TRP A 162 -18.85 -3.39 -8.70
N TYR A 163 -18.14 -3.34 -7.58
CA TYR A 163 -18.02 -2.12 -6.77
C TYR A 163 -17.42 -0.96 -7.59
N LEU A 164 -16.50 -1.27 -8.49
CA LEU A 164 -15.84 -0.28 -9.33
C LEU A 164 -16.80 0.41 -10.32
N PHE A 165 -17.88 -0.23 -10.73
CA PHE A 165 -18.88 0.38 -11.62
C PHE A 165 -19.62 1.55 -10.96
N HIS A 166 -19.57 1.65 -9.61
CA HIS A 166 -20.10 2.81 -8.90
C HIS A 166 -19.43 4.13 -9.36
N TYR A 167 -18.13 4.11 -9.67
CA TYR A 167 -17.38 5.28 -10.14
C TYR A 167 -17.73 5.70 -11.56
N VAL A 168 -18.27 4.82 -12.37
CA VAL A 168 -18.69 5.10 -13.76
C VAL A 168 -20.15 5.59 -13.81
N ARG A 169 -20.97 5.21 -12.83
CA ARG A 169 -22.42 5.53 -12.77
C ARG A 169 -22.75 7.02 -12.90
N PRO A 170 -22.01 7.97 -12.32
CA PRO A 170 -22.29 9.41 -12.48
C PRO A 170 -22.20 9.87 -13.95
N TYR A 171 -21.40 9.19 -14.78
CA TYR A 171 -21.13 9.54 -16.17
C TYR A 171 -22.03 8.81 -17.18
N LYS A 172 -23.19 8.29 -16.74
CA LYS A 172 -24.14 7.51 -17.57
C LYS A 172 -24.49 8.16 -18.90
N LYS A 173 -24.65 9.50 -18.96
CA LYS A 173 -24.95 10.23 -20.22
C LYS A 173 -23.79 10.10 -21.22
N ALA A 174 -22.55 10.33 -20.78
CA ALA A 174 -21.37 10.19 -21.63
C ALA A 174 -21.12 8.73 -22.03
N MET A 175 -21.42 7.76 -21.14
CA MET A 175 -21.39 6.34 -21.47
C MET A 175 -22.40 5.96 -22.57
N ILE A 176 -23.61 6.51 -22.52
CA ILE A 176 -24.61 6.31 -23.60
C ILE A 176 -24.12 6.91 -24.92
N GLN A 177 -23.52 8.10 -24.91
CA GLN A 177 -22.92 8.70 -26.11
C GLN A 177 -21.78 7.81 -26.68
N LEU A 178 -20.94 7.24 -25.82
CA LEU A 178 -19.91 6.29 -26.22
C LEU A 178 -20.52 5.04 -26.86
N ILE A 179 -21.58 4.47 -26.26
CA ILE A 179 -22.25 3.28 -26.80
C ILE A 179 -22.89 3.60 -28.15
N ILE A 180 -23.53 4.75 -28.32
CA ILE A 180 -24.10 5.18 -29.61
C ILE A 180 -22.99 5.33 -30.66
N GLY A 181 -21.86 5.97 -30.29
CA GLY A 181 -20.69 6.07 -31.20
C GLY A 181 -20.09 4.71 -31.54
N LEU A 182 -20.03 3.77 -30.58
CA LEU A 182 -19.62 2.39 -30.84
C LEU A 182 -20.54 1.67 -31.83
N LEU A 183 -21.85 1.77 -31.64
CA LEU A 183 -22.85 1.18 -32.52
C LEU A 183 -22.75 1.78 -33.93
N ALA A 184 -22.70 3.10 -34.06
CA ALA A 184 -22.57 3.79 -35.34
C ALA A 184 -21.26 3.36 -36.05
N GLY A 185 -20.13 3.34 -35.37
CA GLY A 185 -18.84 2.92 -35.92
C GLY A 185 -18.82 1.46 -36.36
N SER A 186 -19.44 0.55 -35.57
CA SER A 186 -19.49 -0.87 -35.88
C SER A 186 -20.44 -1.22 -37.01
N LEU A 187 -21.53 -0.47 -37.21
CA LEU A 187 -22.45 -0.64 -38.33
C LEU A 187 -21.87 -0.17 -39.65
N LEU A 188 -20.94 0.78 -39.65
CA LEU A 188 -20.25 1.22 -40.88
C LEU A 188 -19.17 0.24 -41.36
N GLN A 189 -18.59 -0.56 -40.45
CA GLN A 189 -17.50 -1.48 -40.81
C GLN A 189 -17.87 -2.56 -41.84
N PRO A 190 -19.03 -3.25 -41.74
CA PRO A 190 -19.40 -4.29 -42.68
C PRO A 190 -19.63 -3.80 -44.11
N VAL A 191 -19.85 -2.51 -44.33
CA VAL A 191 -20.04 -1.94 -45.66
C VAL A 191 -18.76 -2.07 -46.52
N PHE A 192 -17.57 -2.03 -45.93
CA PHE A 192 -16.30 -2.12 -46.66
C PHE A 192 -16.12 -3.43 -47.45
N PRO A 193 -16.34 -4.63 -46.87
CA PRO A 193 -16.26 -5.88 -47.62
C PRO A 193 -17.19 -5.91 -48.86
N PHE A 194 -18.42 -5.42 -48.69
CA PHE A 194 -19.38 -5.36 -49.82
C PHE A 194 -18.93 -4.41 -50.91
N LEU A 195 -18.40 -3.24 -50.55
CA LEU A 195 -17.84 -2.31 -51.54
C LEU A 195 -16.62 -2.91 -52.25
N THR A 196 -15.75 -3.64 -51.51
CA THR A 196 -14.60 -4.33 -52.10
C THR A 196 -15.05 -5.42 -53.07
N GLN A 197 -16.05 -6.21 -52.69
CA GLN A 197 -16.67 -7.19 -53.59
C GLN A 197 -17.21 -6.53 -54.86
N THR A 198 -17.97 -5.45 -54.72
CA THR A 198 -18.62 -4.75 -55.81
C THR A 198 -17.63 -4.11 -56.79
N ILE A 199 -16.49 -3.59 -56.29
CA ILE A 199 -15.39 -3.10 -57.14
C ILE A 199 -14.90 -4.22 -58.06
N VAL A 200 -14.68 -5.42 -57.51
CA VAL A 200 -14.11 -6.53 -58.28
C VAL A 200 -15.12 -7.13 -59.25
N ASP A 201 -16.30 -7.46 -58.73
CA ASP A 201 -17.30 -8.23 -59.52
C ASP A 201 -17.99 -7.35 -60.60
N GLN A 202 -18.32 -6.09 -60.26
CA GLN A 202 -19.03 -5.20 -61.18
C GLN A 202 -18.09 -4.16 -61.84
N GLY A 203 -17.18 -3.56 -61.09
CA GLY A 203 -16.27 -2.53 -61.59
C GLY A 203 -15.26 -3.10 -62.58
N ILE A 204 -14.48 -4.07 -62.15
CA ILE A 204 -13.42 -4.68 -62.95
C ILE A 204 -14.05 -5.66 -63.98
N GLY A 205 -15.01 -6.50 -63.53
CA GLY A 205 -15.68 -7.49 -64.40
C GLY A 205 -16.37 -6.86 -65.62
N HIS A 206 -16.97 -5.69 -65.45
CA HIS A 206 -17.63 -4.96 -66.56
C HIS A 206 -16.79 -3.83 -67.14
N ARG A 207 -15.51 -3.65 -66.68
CA ARG A 207 -14.57 -2.59 -67.13
C ARG A 207 -15.14 -1.18 -67.01
N ASN A 208 -15.93 -0.90 -65.96
CA ASN A 208 -16.61 0.38 -65.76
C ASN A 208 -15.82 1.29 -64.82
N LEU A 209 -15.01 2.21 -65.37
CA LEU A 209 -14.16 3.12 -64.60
C LEU A 209 -14.99 4.10 -63.76
N ASN A 210 -16.08 4.64 -64.28
CA ASN A 210 -16.93 5.60 -63.57
C ASN A 210 -17.54 4.97 -62.30
N PHE A 211 -17.90 3.70 -62.38
CA PHE A 211 -18.43 2.98 -61.22
C PHE A 211 -17.35 2.75 -60.13
N ILE A 212 -16.13 2.45 -60.56
CA ILE A 212 -14.98 2.33 -59.62
C ILE A 212 -14.71 3.66 -58.89
N GLN A 213 -14.75 4.79 -59.60
CA GLN A 213 -14.58 6.12 -59.02
C GLN A 213 -15.70 6.47 -58.03
N LEU A 214 -16.95 6.09 -58.34
CA LEU A 214 -18.08 6.28 -57.40
C LEU A 214 -17.86 5.50 -56.10
N ILE A 215 -17.43 4.25 -56.19
CA ILE A 215 -17.17 3.44 -55.01
C ILE A 215 -15.97 3.98 -54.23
N LEU A 216 -14.92 4.46 -54.90
CA LEU A 216 -13.78 5.13 -54.24
C LEU A 216 -14.26 6.32 -53.40
N ALA A 217 -15.12 7.17 -53.97
CA ALA A 217 -15.68 8.31 -53.21
C ALA A 217 -16.49 7.85 -52.00
N ALA A 218 -17.30 6.78 -52.16
CA ALA A 218 -18.05 6.18 -51.07
C ALA A 218 -17.12 5.63 -49.95
N GLN A 219 -16.07 4.90 -50.34
CA GLN A 219 -15.08 4.39 -49.38
C GLN A 219 -14.37 5.50 -48.62
N LEU A 220 -13.93 6.55 -49.31
CA LEU A 220 -13.28 7.71 -48.68
C LEU A 220 -14.23 8.41 -47.69
N MET A 221 -15.49 8.59 -48.05
CA MET A 221 -16.50 9.16 -47.13
C MET A 221 -16.71 8.31 -45.89
N LEU A 222 -16.76 6.99 -46.05
CA LEU A 222 -16.87 6.07 -44.91
C LEU A 222 -15.65 6.10 -43.99
N VAL A 223 -14.42 6.12 -44.56
CA VAL A 223 -13.18 6.26 -43.80
C VAL A 223 -13.20 7.55 -42.99
N PHE A 224 -13.54 8.66 -43.60
CA PHE A 224 -13.63 9.95 -42.95
C PHE A 224 -14.63 9.97 -41.80
N SER A 225 -15.87 9.46 -42.07
CA SER A 225 -16.93 9.36 -41.07
C SER A 225 -16.51 8.48 -39.90
N ARG A 226 -15.91 7.31 -40.15
CA ARG A 226 -15.40 6.40 -39.12
C ARG A 226 -14.30 7.08 -38.27
N THR A 227 -13.36 7.77 -38.94
CA THR A 227 -12.28 8.46 -38.23
C THR A 227 -12.81 9.57 -37.32
N LEU A 228 -13.80 10.35 -37.80
CA LEU A 228 -14.44 11.38 -36.99
C LEU A 228 -15.15 10.81 -35.75
N ILE A 229 -15.91 9.72 -35.92
CA ILE A 229 -16.56 9.02 -34.80
C ILE A 229 -15.52 8.53 -33.80
N GLU A 230 -14.39 7.99 -34.26
CA GLU A 230 -13.32 7.49 -33.40
C GLU A 230 -12.64 8.64 -32.62
N VAL A 231 -12.41 9.79 -33.23
CA VAL A 231 -11.85 10.98 -32.55
C VAL A 231 -12.80 11.46 -31.46
N ILE A 232 -14.10 11.61 -31.76
CA ILE A 232 -15.11 12.02 -30.78
C ILE A 232 -15.16 11.02 -29.62
N ARG A 233 -15.17 9.73 -29.92
CA ARG A 233 -15.16 8.65 -28.94
C ARG A 233 -13.96 8.74 -28.00
N ARG A 234 -12.76 8.97 -28.55
CA ARG A 234 -11.52 9.10 -27.75
C ARG A 234 -11.55 10.34 -26.85
N CYS A 235 -12.09 11.46 -27.31
CA CYS A 235 -12.24 12.66 -26.50
C CYS A 235 -13.19 12.43 -25.32
N ILE A 236 -14.35 11.80 -25.55
CA ILE A 236 -15.30 11.48 -24.47
C ILE A 236 -14.68 10.49 -23.49
N LEU A 237 -14.00 9.47 -24.01
CA LEU A 237 -13.33 8.46 -23.18
C LEU A 237 -12.27 9.09 -22.26
N LEU A 238 -11.40 9.95 -22.80
CA LEU A 238 -10.38 10.64 -22.03
C LEU A 238 -11.00 11.48 -20.90
N HIS A 239 -12.11 12.17 -21.18
CA HIS A 239 -12.80 12.97 -20.16
C HIS A 239 -13.34 12.10 -19.00
N ILE A 240 -13.95 10.94 -19.31
CA ILE A 240 -14.45 10.01 -18.29
C ILE A 240 -13.29 9.41 -17.51
N SER A 241 -12.25 8.91 -18.22
CA SER A 241 -11.06 8.28 -17.67
C SER A 241 -10.38 9.18 -16.63
N THR A 242 -10.08 10.42 -17.00
CA THR A 242 -9.43 11.38 -16.09
C THR A 242 -10.28 11.62 -14.83
N ARG A 243 -11.59 11.79 -14.96
CA ARG A 243 -12.47 12.05 -13.81
C ARG A 243 -12.63 10.83 -12.90
N VAL A 244 -12.75 9.64 -13.49
CA VAL A 244 -12.81 8.38 -12.72
C VAL A 244 -11.50 8.18 -11.96
N ASN A 245 -10.33 8.43 -12.59
CA ASN A 245 -9.04 8.31 -11.95
C ASN A 245 -8.88 9.27 -10.76
N VAL A 246 -9.23 10.54 -10.94
CA VAL A 246 -9.20 11.53 -9.86
C VAL A 246 -10.10 11.10 -8.70
N SER A 247 -11.32 10.61 -8.98
CA SER A 247 -12.24 10.15 -7.95
C SER A 247 -11.70 8.93 -7.19
N LEU A 248 -11.15 7.93 -7.90
CA LEU A 248 -10.56 6.74 -7.30
C LEU A 248 -9.37 7.08 -6.38
N ILE A 249 -8.46 7.94 -6.84
CA ILE A 249 -7.30 8.36 -6.05
C ILE A 249 -7.74 9.21 -4.86
N SER A 250 -8.71 10.12 -5.04
CA SER A 250 -9.24 10.95 -3.97
C SER A 250 -9.87 10.12 -2.85
N ASP A 251 -10.69 9.13 -3.20
CA ASP A 251 -11.31 8.22 -2.24
C ASP A 251 -10.27 7.36 -1.51
N PHE A 252 -9.26 6.90 -2.23
CA PHE A 252 -8.14 6.17 -1.63
C PHE A 252 -7.36 7.04 -0.63
N LEU A 253 -7.01 8.28 -1.01
CA LEU A 253 -6.32 9.21 -0.12
C LEU A 253 -7.19 9.57 1.09
N SER A 254 -8.49 9.80 0.89
CA SER A 254 -9.44 10.03 1.98
C SER A 254 -9.49 8.84 2.94
N LYS A 255 -9.54 7.61 2.41
CA LYS A 255 -9.49 6.40 3.24
C LYS A 255 -8.15 6.28 3.97
N LEU A 256 -7.04 6.54 3.27
CA LEU A 256 -5.71 6.50 3.87
C LEU A 256 -5.59 7.44 5.07
N MET A 257 -6.12 8.67 4.95
CA MET A 257 -6.09 9.67 6.03
C MET A 257 -6.97 9.30 7.24
N ARG A 258 -7.92 8.38 7.08
CA ARG A 258 -8.77 7.89 8.16
C ARG A 258 -8.20 6.67 8.89
N LEU A 259 -7.10 6.09 8.38
CA LEU A 259 -6.50 4.91 9.00
C LEU A 259 -5.71 5.26 10.27
N PRO A 260 -5.69 4.37 11.28
CA PRO A 260 -4.94 4.59 12.52
C PRO A 260 -3.43 4.63 12.28
N MET A 261 -2.70 5.36 13.13
CA MET A 261 -1.23 5.52 13.03
C MET A 261 -0.48 4.19 13.00
N ARG A 262 -0.98 3.17 13.69
CA ARG A 262 -0.42 1.80 13.68
C ARG A 262 -0.29 1.22 12.26
N PHE A 263 -1.17 1.61 11.34
CA PHE A 263 -1.06 1.19 9.93
C PHE A 263 0.20 1.75 9.27
N PHE A 264 0.49 3.05 9.47
CA PHE A 264 1.65 3.72 8.90
C PHE A 264 2.97 3.24 9.50
N ASP A 265 2.96 2.83 10.77
CA ASP A 265 4.13 2.22 11.40
C ASP A 265 4.51 0.86 10.81
N SER A 266 3.53 0.18 10.21
CA SER A 266 3.71 -1.16 9.62
C SER A 266 4.01 -1.15 8.13
N LYS A 267 3.88 -0.01 7.44
CA LYS A 267 4.02 0.10 5.97
C LYS A 267 5.18 1.00 5.56
N LEU A 268 5.81 0.62 4.45
CA LEU A 268 6.82 1.44 3.81
C LEU A 268 6.16 2.44 2.84
N ALA A 269 6.70 3.64 2.73
CA ALA A 269 6.16 4.68 1.85
C ALA A 269 6.11 4.24 0.37
N GLY A 270 7.12 3.50 -0.10
CA GLY A 270 7.16 2.97 -1.46
C GLY A 270 6.03 2.00 -1.78
N ASP A 271 5.57 1.21 -0.78
CA ASP A 271 4.43 0.31 -0.96
C ASP A 271 3.13 1.10 -1.17
N LEU A 272 2.95 2.21 -0.45
CA LEU A 272 1.77 3.06 -0.58
C LEU A 272 1.75 3.79 -1.93
N ILE A 273 2.91 4.28 -2.40
CA ILE A 273 3.05 4.90 -3.73
C ILE A 273 2.69 3.90 -4.83
N ARG A 274 3.19 2.66 -4.74
CA ARG A 274 2.85 1.61 -5.71
C ARG A 274 1.36 1.27 -5.73
N ARG A 275 0.65 1.39 -4.60
CA ARG A 275 -0.80 1.20 -4.54
C ARG A 275 -1.56 2.35 -5.22
N ILE A 276 -1.01 3.56 -5.25
CA ILE A 276 -1.57 4.66 -6.06
C ILE A 276 -1.47 4.32 -7.55
N GLU A 277 -0.36 3.71 -8.00
CA GLU A 277 -0.22 3.26 -9.39
C GLU A 277 -1.20 2.14 -9.77
N ASP A 278 -1.63 1.31 -8.82
CA ASP A 278 -2.66 0.30 -9.06
C ASP A 278 -4.02 0.91 -9.47
N HIS A 279 -4.32 2.16 -9.08
CA HIS A 279 -5.53 2.85 -9.51
C HIS A 279 -5.54 3.12 -11.01
N ASN A 280 -4.38 3.40 -11.64
CA ASN A 280 -4.27 3.59 -13.07
C ASN A 280 -4.64 2.29 -13.84
N ARG A 281 -4.29 1.11 -13.29
CA ARG A 281 -4.65 -0.18 -13.88
C ARG A 281 -6.16 -0.44 -13.79
N ILE A 282 -6.75 -0.12 -12.65
CA ILE A 282 -8.20 -0.25 -12.43
C ILE A 282 -8.96 0.71 -13.33
N GLU A 283 -8.52 1.97 -13.42
CA GLU A 283 -9.10 2.98 -14.29
C GLU A 283 -9.06 2.54 -15.75
N SER A 284 -7.87 2.13 -16.24
CA SER A 284 -7.70 1.63 -17.61
C SER A 284 -8.59 0.43 -17.90
N PHE A 285 -8.74 -0.50 -16.94
CA PHE A 285 -9.67 -1.62 -17.08
C PHE A 285 -11.11 -1.14 -17.22
N LEU A 286 -11.58 -0.25 -16.33
CA LEU A 286 -12.98 0.22 -16.31
C LEU A 286 -13.37 1.03 -17.55
N THR A 287 -12.44 1.87 -18.02
CA THR A 287 -12.73 2.85 -19.08
C THR A 287 -12.33 2.34 -20.46
N GLN A 288 -11.16 1.71 -20.59
CA GLN A 288 -10.66 1.26 -21.92
C GLN A 288 -10.99 -0.20 -22.18
N SER A 289 -10.59 -1.13 -21.28
CA SER A 289 -10.68 -2.55 -21.56
C SER A 289 -12.13 -3.03 -21.66
N VAL A 290 -13.03 -2.56 -20.78
CA VAL A 290 -14.46 -2.91 -20.81
C VAL A 290 -15.15 -2.37 -22.09
N LEU A 291 -14.84 -1.13 -22.49
CA LEU A 291 -15.42 -0.57 -23.71
C LEU A 291 -14.86 -1.22 -24.98
N ASN A 292 -13.56 -1.50 -25.01
CA ASN A 292 -12.94 -2.15 -26.15
C ASN A 292 -13.46 -3.58 -26.34
N ILE A 293 -13.72 -4.33 -25.26
CA ILE A 293 -14.28 -5.68 -25.38
C ILE A 293 -15.73 -5.65 -25.88
N LEU A 294 -16.54 -4.67 -25.47
CA LEU A 294 -17.89 -4.49 -25.98
C LEU A 294 -17.90 -4.24 -27.50
N PHE A 295 -17.02 -3.32 -27.95
CA PHE A 295 -16.83 -3.05 -29.39
C PHE A 295 -16.34 -4.29 -30.14
N SER A 296 -15.33 -4.96 -29.60
CA SER A 296 -14.76 -6.16 -30.23
C SER A 296 -15.79 -7.29 -30.34
N THR A 297 -16.61 -7.47 -29.30
CA THR A 297 -17.68 -8.47 -29.30
C THR A 297 -18.71 -8.16 -30.41
N LEU A 298 -19.15 -6.89 -30.51
CA LEU A 298 -20.09 -6.47 -31.54
C LEU A 298 -19.50 -6.66 -32.93
N THR A 299 -18.24 -6.27 -33.14
CA THR A 299 -17.52 -6.45 -34.41
C THR A 299 -17.42 -7.94 -34.81
N VAL A 300 -17.03 -8.81 -33.85
CA VAL A 300 -16.95 -10.27 -34.10
C VAL A 300 -18.32 -10.85 -34.45
N VAL A 301 -19.38 -10.43 -33.78
CA VAL A 301 -20.74 -10.91 -34.07
C VAL A 301 -21.18 -10.47 -35.46
N ILE A 302 -21.03 -9.18 -35.81
CA ILE A 302 -21.47 -8.66 -37.11
C ILE A 302 -20.68 -9.32 -38.25
N PHE A 303 -19.34 -9.29 -38.17
CA PHE A 303 -18.53 -9.94 -39.22
C PHE A 303 -18.67 -11.46 -39.22
N GLY A 304 -18.92 -12.10 -38.08
CA GLY A 304 -19.23 -13.51 -37.98
C GLY A 304 -20.49 -13.89 -38.73
N ILE A 305 -21.56 -13.07 -38.59
CA ILE A 305 -22.81 -13.26 -39.35
C ILE A 305 -22.56 -13.12 -40.88
N VAL A 306 -21.84 -12.07 -41.28
CA VAL A 306 -21.49 -11.85 -42.70
C VAL A 306 -20.66 -13.01 -43.24
N LEU A 307 -19.67 -13.49 -42.48
CA LEU A 307 -18.83 -14.62 -42.85
C LEU A 307 -19.65 -15.94 -42.99
N ALA A 308 -20.60 -16.16 -42.06
CA ALA A 308 -21.50 -17.32 -42.11
C ALA A 308 -22.44 -17.30 -43.33
N ILE A 309 -22.90 -16.11 -43.75
CA ILE A 309 -23.69 -15.91 -44.98
C ILE A 309 -22.85 -16.22 -46.22
N TYR A 310 -21.60 -15.77 -46.27
CA TYR A 310 -20.71 -16.07 -47.39
C TYR A 310 -20.31 -17.54 -47.44
N SER A 311 -19.93 -18.17 -46.33
CA SER A 311 -19.58 -19.58 -46.24
C SER A 311 -19.62 -20.11 -44.82
N TRP A 312 -20.56 -20.99 -44.51
CA TRP A 312 -20.66 -21.66 -43.22
C TRP A 312 -19.40 -22.47 -42.85
N LYS A 313 -18.76 -23.09 -43.83
CA LYS A 313 -17.54 -23.89 -43.64
C LYS A 313 -16.37 -23.00 -43.13
N ILE A 314 -16.19 -21.86 -43.78
CA ILE A 314 -15.13 -20.88 -43.39
C ILE A 314 -15.39 -20.30 -42.00
N PHE A 315 -16.66 -19.98 -41.70
CA PHE A 315 -17.05 -19.50 -40.37
C PHE A 315 -16.74 -20.51 -39.28
N LEU A 316 -17.01 -21.80 -39.50
CA LEU A 316 -16.73 -22.86 -38.53
C LEU A 316 -15.22 -23.01 -38.27
N ILE A 317 -14.40 -22.99 -39.31
CA ILE A 317 -12.94 -23.01 -39.18
C ILE A 317 -12.45 -21.79 -38.38
N PHE A 318 -12.99 -20.61 -38.72
CA PHE A 318 -12.63 -19.38 -38.00
C PHE A 318 -12.92 -19.47 -36.48
N ILE A 319 -14.10 -19.96 -36.08
CA ILE A 319 -14.46 -20.16 -34.68
C ILE A 319 -13.54 -21.17 -33.99
N LEU A 320 -13.28 -22.31 -34.64
CA LEU A 320 -12.45 -23.37 -34.08
C LEU A 320 -11.03 -22.86 -33.75
N PHE A 321 -10.39 -22.19 -34.71
CA PHE A 321 -9.06 -21.65 -34.54
C PHE A 321 -9.05 -20.47 -33.57
N SER A 322 -10.09 -19.64 -33.52
CA SER A 322 -10.21 -18.58 -32.53
C SER A 322 -10.38 -19.13 -31.11
N ALA A 323 -11.13 -20.21 -30.93
CA ALA A 323 -11.22 -20.91 -29.65
C ALA A 323 -9.87 -21.55 -29.23
N ALA A 324 -9.17 -22.17 -30.20
CA ALA A 324 -7.81 -22.71 -29.95
C ALA A 324 -6.83 -21.63 -29.55
N TYR A 325 -6.86 -20.45 -30.17
CA TYR A 325 -6.06 -19.28 -29.82
C TYR A 325 -6.33 -18.80 -28.37
N MET A 326 -7.59 -18.65 -27.98
CA MET A 326 -7.97 -18.27 -26.62
C MET A 326 -7.54 -19.33 -25.61
N GLY A 327 -7.72 -20.61 -25.92
CA GLY A 327 -7.26 -21.74 -25.11
C GLY A 327 -5.76 -21.73 -24.89
N TRP A 328 -4.98 -21.48 -25.96
CA TRP A 328 -3.52 -21.34 -25.90
C TRP A 328 -3.11 -20.26 -24.93
N VAL A 329 -3.67 -19.06 -25.05
CA VAL A 329 -3.33 -17.93 -24.16
C VAL A 329 -3.66 -18.25 -22.70
N LYS A 330 -4.82 -18.90 -22.44
CA LYS A 330 -5.26 -19.28 -21.10
C LYS A 330 -4.26 -20.16 -20.33
N LEU A 331 -3.48 -20.99 -21.05
CA LEU A 331 -2.44 -21.84 -20.44
C LEU A 331 -1.35 -21.01 -19.75
N PHE A 332 -1.04 -19.83 -20.27
CA PHE A 332 0.03 -18.96 -19.76
C PHE A 332 -0.42 -18.04 -18.61
N MET A 333 -1.73 -17.81 -18.44
CA MET A 333 -2.28 -16.81 -17.50
C MET A 333 -1.83 -17.03 -16.05
N ARG A 334 -1.78 -18.28 -15.58
CA ARG A 334 -1.37 -18.58 -14.20
C ARG A 334 0.09 -18.17 -13.94
N LYS A 335 0.99 -18.52 -14.88
CA LYS A 335 2.42 -18.20 -14.74
C LYS A 335 2.67 -16.69 -14.90
N ARG A 336 1.87 -16.01 -15.74
CA ARG A 336 1.88 -14.55 -15.88
C ARG A 336 1.50 -13.86 -14.55
N ALA A 337 0.44 -14.32 -13.87
CA ALA A 337 0.04 -13.78 -12.57
C ALA A 337 1.15 -13.91 -11.52
N ASP A 338 1.85 -15.05 -11.50
CA ASP A 338 2.97 -15.25 -10.57
C ASP A 338 4.14 -14.31 -10.85
N LEU A 339 4.48 -14.11 -12.12
CA LEU A 339 5.54 -13.18 -12.53
C LEU A 339 5.15 -11.72 -12.22
N ASN A 340 3.88 -11.35 -12.43
CA ASN A 340 3.38 -10.01 -12.12
C ASN A 340 3.48 -9.70 -10.61
N ARG A 341 3.14 -10.67 -9.74
CA ARG A 341 3.31 -10.51 -8.29
C ARG A 341 4.78 -10.31 -7.91
N LYS A 342 5.69 -11.16 -8.42
CA LYS A 342 7.13 -11.03 -8.17
C LYS A 342 7.68 -9.69 -8.64
N ASN A 343 7.23 -9.22 -9.81
CA ASN A 343 7.61 -7.92 -10.33
C ASN A 343 7.14 -6.79 -9.40
N PHE A 344 5.89 -6.85 -8.91
CA PHE A 344 5.37 -5.87 -7.98
C PHE A 344 6.21 -5.80 -6.69
N GLU A 345 6.49 -6.94 -6.05
CA GLU A 345 7.33 -7.02 -4.84
C GLU A 345 8.72 -6.42 -5.08
N GLN A 346 9.39 -6.84 -6.15
CA GLN A 346 10.74 -6.36 -6.44
C GLN A 346 10.78 -4.87 -6.83
N MET A 347 9.75 -4.37 -7.50
CA MET A 347 9.62 -2.94 -7.80
C MET A 347 9.39 -2.10 -6.52
N SER A 348 8.65 -2.64 -5.54
CA SER A 348 8.49 -1.99 -4.23
C SER A 348 9.83 -1.89 -3.50
N VAL A 349 10.63 -2.97 -3.49
CA VAL A 349 11.98 -2.96 -2.93
C VAL A 349 12.86 -1.92 -3.64
N ASN A 350 12.80 -1.85 -4.97
CA ASN A 350 13.53 -0.85 -5.74
C ASN A 350 13.13 0.59 -5.36
N GLN A 351 11.83 0.86 -5.26
CA GLN A 351 11.32 2.17 -4.90
C GLN A 351 11.77 2.61 -3.51
N ASN A 352 11.69 1.69 -2.53
CA ASN A 352 12.17 1.95 -1.18
C ASN A 352 13.69 2.21 -1.14
N ASN A 353 14.47 1.43 -1.89
CA ASN A 353 15.92 1.63 -1.96
C ASN A 353 16.28 2.98 -2.60
N LEU A 354 15.61 3.36 -3.70
CA LEU A 354 15.81 4.67 -4.32
C LEU A 354 15.50 5.81 -3.36
N MET A 355 14.40 5.71 -2.58
CA MET A 355 14.09 6.70 -1.54
C MET A 355 15.20 6.79 -0.48
N GLN A 356 15.71 5.64 -0.01
CA GLN A 356 16.80 5.63 0.96
C GLN A 356 18.07 6.26 0.39
N LEU A 357 18.41 6.00 -0.87
CA LEU A 357 19.57 6.63 -1.53
C LEU A 357 19.42 8.15 -1.64
N ILE A 358 18.23 8.64 -2.00
CA ILE A 358 17.98 10.08 -2.19
C ILE A 358 17.98 10.78 -0.83
N TYR A 359 17.23 10.29 0.15
CA TYR A 359 17.14 10.92 1.47
C TYR A 359 18.42 10.78 2.29
N GLY A 360 19.13 9.67 2.14
CA GLY A 360 20.39 9.39 2.84
C GLY A 360 21.65 9.87 2.09
N MET A 361 21.52 10.69 1.02
CA MET A 361 22.67 11.07 0.18
C MET A 361 23.78 11.77 0.96
N GLN A 362 23.42 12.60 1.95
CA GLN A 362 24.39 13.29 2.80
C GLN A 362 25.25 12.30 3.58
N ASP A 363 24.61 11.30 4.23
CA ASP A 363 25.31 10.28 5.00
C ASP A 363 26.14 9.36 4.12
N ILE A 364 25.62 9.01 2.94
CA ILE A 364 26.34 8.19 1.94
C ILE A 364 27.65 8.89 1.56
N LYS A 365 27.63 10.20 1.33
CA LYS A 365 28.82 10.99 1.01
C LYS A 365 29.78 11.12 2.18
N LEU A 366 29.23 11.36 3.40
CA LEU A 366 30.05 11.47 4.61
C LEU A 366 30.78 10.15 4.95
N LEU A 367 30.12 9.03 4.71
CA LEU A 367 30.65 7.70 4.97
C LEU A 367 31.52 7.14 3.82
N GLY A 368 31.52 7.78 2.64
CA GLY A 368 32.24 7.33 1.46
C GLY A 368 31.77 5.97 0.95
N CYS A 369 30.47 5.64 1.13
CA CYS A 369 29.93 4.32 0.81
C CYS A 369 29.10 4.29 -0.49
N GLU A 370 29.34 5.25 -1.42
CA GLU A 370 28.60 5.41 -2.67
C GLU A 370 28.64 4.13 -3.52
N GLN A 371 29.83 3.53 -3.62
CA GLN A 371 30.03 2.33 -4.43
C GLN A 371 29.26 1.13 -3.88
N GLN A 372 29.28 0.94 -2.55
CA GLN A 372 28.55 -0.15 -1.89
C GLN A 372 27.04 0.03 -2.09
N LYS A 373 26.51 1.26 -1.89
CA LYS A 373 25.11 1.56 -2.06
C LYS A 373 24.65 1.43 -3.51
N ARG A 374 25.50 1.78 -4.47
CA ARG A 374 25.26 1.52 -5.89
C ARG A 374 25.18 0.02 -6.19
N TRP A 375 26.06 -0.79 -5.64
CA TRP A 375 26.03 -2.24 -5.83
C TRP A 375 24.78 -2.89 -5.20
N GLU A 376 24.33 -2.42 -4.04
CA GLU A 376 23.05 -2.86 -3.45
C GLU A 376 21.90 -2.63 -4.43
N TRP A 377 21.84 -1.45 -5.03
CA TRP A 377 20.84 -1.12 -6.04
C TRP A 377 21.00 -1.94 -7.32
N GLU A 378 22.22 -2.14 -7.81
CA GLU A 378 22.50 -2.97 -8.98
C GLU A 378 22.06 -4.43 -8.77
N ASN A 379 22.19 -4.99 -7.57
CA ASN A 379 21.67 -6.31 -7.23
C ASN A 379 20.13 -6.38 -7.30
N ILE A 380 19.46 -5.31 -6.88
CA ILE A 380 18.00 -5.19 -7.02
C ILE A 380 17.63 -5.16 -8.51
N GLN A 381 18.35 -4.39 -9.33
CA GLN A 381 18.16 -4.33 -10.78
C GLN A 381 18.42 -5.68 -11.45
N ALA A 382 19.45 -6.41 -11.03
CA ALA A 382 19.74 -7.74 -11.55
C ALA A 382 18.59 -8.75 -11.23
N SER A 383 17.93 -8.58 -10.10
CA SER A 383 16.76 -9.39 -9.74
C SER A 383 15.54 -9.01 -10.58
N LEU A 384 15.28 -7.72 -10.77
CA LEU A 384 14.25 -7.20 -11.67
C LEU A 384 14.48 -7.67 -13.11
N PHE A 385 15.72 -7.59 -13.61
CA PHE A 385 16.08 -8.07 -14.94
C PHE A 385 15.73 -9.55 -15.13
N ARG A 386 16.05 -10.41 -14.16
CA ARG A 386 15.69 -11.86 -14.23
C ARG A 386 14.18 -12.09 -14.29
N ILE A 387 13.41 -11.32 -13.53
CA ILE A 387 11.93 -11.39 -13.56
C ILE A 387 11.41 -10.92 -14.92
N ASN A 388 11.92 -9.78 -15.41
CA ASN A 388 11.52 -9.20 -16.70
C ASN A 388 11.89 -10.12 -17.87
N MET A 389 13.08 -10.75 -17.86
CA MET A 389 13.46 -11.75 -18.86
C MET A 389 12.56 -12.98 -18.82
N SER A 390 12.19 -13.44 -17.62
CA SER A 390 11.23 -14.56 -17.47
C SER A 390 9.84 -14.19 -18.01
N SER A 391 9.42 -12.94 -17.78
CA SER A 391 8.15 -12.42 -18.31
C SER A 391 8.18 -12.27 -19.82
N LEU A 392 9.30 -11.73 -20.36
CA LEU A 392 9.52 -11.60 -21.80
C LEU A 392 9.49 -12.96 -22.50
N ASN A 393 10.26 -13.93 -22.00
CA ASN A 393 10.27 -15.28 -22.56
C ASN A 393 8.87 -15.93 -22.54
N LEU A 394 8.14 -15.77 -21.43
CA LEU A 394 6.77 -16.27 -21.34
C LEU A 394 5.86 -15.60 -22.38
N GLY A 395 5.97 -14.27 -22.53
CA GLY A 395 5.22 -13.49 -23.51
C GLY A 395 5.57 -13.88 -24.94
N GLN A 396 6.86 -14.09 -25.27
CA GLN A 396 7.32 -14.52 -26.58
C GLN A 396 6.75 -15.90 -26.96
N TRP A 397 6.85 -16.90 -26.06
CA TRP A 397 6.27 -18.23 -26.32
C TRP A 397 4.76 -18.18 -26.52
N GLN A 398 4.06 -17.38 -25.70
CA GLN A 398 2.63 -17.15 -25.87
C GLN A 398 2.32 -16.54 -27.24
N GLN A 399 3.10 -15.52 -27.64
CA GLN A 399 2.87 -14.78 -28.89
C GLN A 399 3.22 -15.62 -30.12
N VAL A 400 4.34 -16.34 -30.11
CA VAL A 400 4.73 -17.22 -31.24
C VAL A 400 3.65 -18.27 -31.51
N GLY A 401 3.18 -18.98 -30.47
CA GLY A 401 2.11 -19.96 -30.65
C GLY A 401 0.78 -19.31 -31.12
N ALA A 402 0.46 -18.13 -30.61
CA ALA A 402 -0.70 -17.37 -31.00
C ALA A 402 -0.65 -16.94 -32.49
N VAL A 403 0.52 -16.44 -32.93
CA VAL A 403 0.75 -16.07 -34.35
C VAL A 403 0.65 -17.30 -35.24
N LEU A 404 1.30 -18.43 -34.89
CA LEU A 404 1.22 -19.65 -35.68
C LEU A 404 -0.22 -20.16 -35.84
N ILE A 405 -1.01 -20.21 -34.77
CA ILE A 405 -2.42 -20.60 -34.82
C ILE A 405 -3.19 -19.68 -35.79
N ASN A 406 -2.92 -18.38 -35.73
CA ASN A 406 -3.61 -17.37 -36.52
C ASN A 406 -3.22 -17.46 -38.01
N GLU A 407 -1.92 -17.60 -38.32
CA GLU A 407 -1.44 -17.71 -39.69
C GLU A 407 -1.89 -19.03 -40.37
N VAL A 408 -1.86 -20.15 -39.65
CA VAL A 408 -2.40 -21.42 -40.15
C VAL A 408 -3.90 -21.29 -40.50
N LYS A 409 -4.67 -20.61 -39.63
CA LYS A 409 -6.08 -20.27 -39.90
C LYS A 409 -6.21 -19.46 -41.18
N ASN A 410 -5.43 -18.39 -41.34
CA ASN A 410 -5.48 -17.51 -42.50
C ASN A 410 -5.15 -18.24 -43.79
N VAL A 411 -4.10 -19.07 -43.81
CA VAL A 411 -3.70 -19.88 -44.96
C VAL A 411 -4.80 -20.88 -45.31
N LEU A 412 -5.36 -21.62 -44.36
CA LEU A 412 -6.45 -22.58 -44.62
C LEU A 412 -7.67 -21.90 -45.19
N ILE A 413 -8.09 -20.76 -44.66
CA ILE A 413 -9.25 -20.03 -45.18
C ILE A 413 -8.96 -19.50 -46.59
N THR A 414 -7.75 -19.00 -46.86
CA THR A 414 -7.35 -18.52 -48.18
C THR A 414 -7.39 -19.65 -49.20
N VAL A 415 -6.85 -20.84 -48.89
CA VAL A 415 -6.89 -22.00 -49.80
C VAL A 415 -8.33 -22.47 -50.06
N LEU A 416 -9.15 -22.55 -49.00
CA LEU A 416 -10.54 -22.96 -49.15
C LEU A 416 -11.37 -21.97 -49.99
N SER A 417 -11.16 -20.65 -49.75
CA SER A 417 -11.86 -19.63 -50.54
C SER A 417 -11.39 -19.61 -52.00
N ALA A 418 -10.08 -19.79 -52.26
CA ALA A 418 -9.55 -19.92 -53.62
C ALA A 418 -10.10 -21.16 -54.35
N THR A 419 -10.16 -22.31 -53.66
CA THR A 419 -10.75 -23.53 -54.20
C THR A 419 -12.25 -23.35 -54.50
N ALA A 420 -12.99 -22.62 -53.65
CA ALA A 420 -14.39 -22.31 -53.87
C ALA A 420 -14.61 -21.40 -55.11
N VAL A 421 -13.68 -20.49 -55.39
CA VAL A 421 -13.68 -19.68 -56.62
C VAL A 421 -13.45 -20.56 -57.85
N LEU A 422 -12.47 -21.47 -57.82
CA LEU A 422 -12.18 -22.39 -58.92
C LEU A 422 -13.38 -23.28 -59.26
N HIS A 423 -14.15 -23.70 -58.27
CA HIS A 423 -15.39 -24.47 -58.46
C HIS A 423 -16.63 -23.61 -58.86
N GLY A 424 -16.45 -22.29 -58.98
CA GLY A 424 -17.54 -21.39 -59.35
C GLY A 424 -18.60 -21.17 -58.25
N SER A 425 -18.36 -21.62 -57.03
CA SER A 425 -19.31 -21.49 -55.92
C SER A 425 -19.33 -20.09 -55.28
N ILE A 426 -18.27 -19.32 -55.45
CA ILE A 426 -18.15 -17.90 -55.02
C ILE A 426 -17.39 -17.12 -56.08
N THR A 427 -17.61 -15.78 -56.13
CA THR A 427 -16.86 -14.89 -57.01
C THR A 427 -15.50 -14.52 -56.46
N LEU A 428 -14.60 -13.97 -57.27
CA LEU A 428 -13.31 -13.44 -56.85
C LEU A 428 -13.50 -12.28 -55.84
N GLY A 429 -14.52 -11.43 -56.08
CA GLY A 429 -14.86 -10.34 -55.18
C GLY A 429 -15.27 -10.82 -53.77
N VAL A 430 -16.06 -11.92 -53.72
CA VAL A 430 -16.40 -12.56 -52.43
C VAL A 430 -15.18 -13.10 -51.71
N MET A 431 -14.23 -13.74 -52.42
CA MET A 431 -12.98 -14.22 -51.83
C MET A 431 -12.19 -13.07 -51.18
N LEU A 432 -12.02 -11.93 -51.88
CA LEU A 432 -11.34 -10.77 -51.36
C LEU A 432 -12.07 -10.15 -50.15
N SER A 433 -13.41 -10.16 -50.17
CA SER A 433 -14.23 -9.73 -49.06
C SER A 433 -14.05 -10.61 -47.82
N ILE A 434 -13.97 -11.93 -48.00
CA ILE A 434 -13.66 -12.87 -46.90
C ILE A 434 -12.29 -12.56 -46.28
N GLN A 435 -11.26 -12.35 -47.13
CA GLN A 435 -9.93 -12.00 -46.62
C GLN A 435 -9.92 -10.68 -45.84
N TYR A 436 -10.65 -9.68 -46.36
CA TYR A 436 -10.82 -8.41 -45.66
C TYR A 436 -11.50 -8.60 -44.29
N ILE A 437 -12.59 -9.37 -44.22
CA ILE A 437 -13.30 -9.67 -42.97
C ILE A 437 -12.38 -10.36 -41.97
N ILE A 438 -11.61 -11.35 -42.37
CA ILE A 438 -10.69 -12.09 -41.51
C ILE A 438 -9.62 -11.14 -40.94
N GLY A 439 -9.05 -10.24 -41.78
CA GLY A 439 -8.12 -9.21 -41.36
C GLY A 439 -8.74 -8.28 -40.35
N GLN A 440 -9.97 -7.82 -40.54
CA GLN A 440 -10.68 -6.95 -39.58
C GLN A 440 -11.04 -7.65 -38.26
N MET A 441 -11.25 -8.96 -38.25
CA MET A 441 -11.55 -9.73 -37.04
C MET A 441 -10.33 -10.07 -36.19
N GLN A 442 -9.11 -9.88 -36.70
CA GLN A 442 -7.88 -10.19 -35.98
C GLN A 442 -7.66 -9.28 -34.77
N GLY A 443 -7.91 -7.98 -34.93
CA GLY A 443 -7.86 -6.98 -33.85
C GLY A 443 -8.82 -7.31 -32.70
N PRO A 444 -10.12 -7.46 -32.97
CA PRO A 444 -11.10 -7.88 -31.95
C PRO A 444 -10.73 -9.14 -31.19
N ILE A 445 -10.21 -10.17 -31.83
CA ILE A 445 -9.78 -11.41 -31.15
C ILE A 445 -8.59 -11.13 -30.20
N SER A 446 -7.63 -10.33 -30.63
CA SER A 446 -6.53 -9.89 -29.77
C SER A 446 -7.04 -9.10 -28.56
N GLN A 447 -8.10 -8.29 -28.72
CA GLN A 447 -8.72 -7.55 -27.61
C GLN A 447 -9.36 -8.47 -26.57
N PHE A 448 -9.91 -9.63 -26.92
CA PHE A 448 -10.37 -10.63 -25.95
C PHE A 448 -9.22 -11.12 -25.06
N VAL A 449 -8.06 -11.34 -25.66
CA VAL A 449 -6.86 -11.76 -24.91
C VAL A 449 -6.38 -10.64 -23.98
N SER A 450 -6.29 -9.42 -24.50
CA SER A 450 -5.93 -8.25 -23.68
C SER A 450 -6.90 -8.06 -22.53
N PHE A 451 -8.21 -8.17 -22.79
CA PHE A 451 -9.24 -8.07 -21.75
C PHE A 451 -9.08 -9.13 -20.66
N MET A 452 -8.76 -10.38 -21.01
CA MET A 452 -8.46 -11.42 -20.02
C MET A 452 -7.26 -11.05 -19.16
N GLN A 453 -6.21 -10.47 -19.76
CA GLN A 453 -5.00 -10.03 -19.04
C GLN A 453 -5.29 -8.83 -18.15
N ASP A 454 -5.99 -7.82 -18.67
CA ASP A 454 -6.36 -6.62 -17.93
C ASP A 454 -7.30 -6.93 -16.76
N THR A 455 -8.24 -7.87 -16.97
CA THR A 455 -9.12 -8.37 -15.90
C THR A 455 -8.30 -9.01 -14.76
N GLN A 456 -7.29 -9.83 -15.11
CA GLN A 456 -6.40 -10.44 -14.13
C GLN A 456 -5.57 -9.38 -13.39
N ASP A 457 -5.03 -8.40 -14.11
CA ASP A 457 -4.22 -7.33 -13.53
C ASP A 457 -5.08 -6.41 -12.64
N ALA A 458 -6.29 -6.04 -13.09
CA ALA A 458 -7.25 -5.28 -12.30
C ALA A 458 -7.69 -6.04 -11.02
N GLN A 459 -7.91 -7.36 -11.12
CA GLN A 459 -8.26 -8.18 -9.97
C GLN A 459 -7.12 -8.24 -8.94
N LEU A 460 -5.87 -8.38 -9.38
CA LEU A 460 -4.70 -8.34 -8.49
C LEU A 460 -4.52 -6.97 -7.83
N SER A 461 -4.74 -5.88 -8.58
CA SER A 461 -4.70 -4.51 -8.05
C SER A 461 -5.83 -4.28 -7.04
N LEU A 462 -7.04 -4.77 -7.32
CA LEU A 462 -8.19 -4.67 -6.43
C LEU A 462 -7.99 -5.48 -5.13
N GLU A 463 -7.37 -6.66 -5.19
CA GLU A 463 -6.98 -7.43 -3.99
C GLU A 463 -6.06 -6.60 -3.08
N ARG A 464 -5.06 -5.90 -3.65
CA ARG A 464 -4.12 -5.05 -2.89
C ARG A 464 -4.79 -3.81 -2.31
N LEU A 465 -5.67 -3.16 -3.07
CA LEU A 465 -6.43 -2.00 -2.58
C LEU A 465 -7.48 -2.40 -1.53
N GLY A 466 -8.06 -3.58 -1.66
CA GLY A 466 -8.99 -4.15 -0.70
C GLY A 466 -8.40 -4.32 0.69
N GLU A 467 -7.08 -4.50 0.80
CA GLU A 467 -6.38 -4.53 2.08
C GLU A 467 -6.44 -3.19 2.84
N ILE A 468 -6.51 -2.07 2.11
CA ILE A 468 -6.60 -0.73 2.71
C ILE A 468 -8.06 -0.36 2.98
N HIS A 469 -8.92 -0.54 1.99
CA HIS A 469 -10.34 -0.21 2.13
C HIS A 469 -11.07 -1.08 3.17
N GLY A 470 -10.68 -2.33 3.34
CA GLY A 470 -11.23 -3.25 4.32
C GLY A 470 -10.74 -3.04 5.76
N LYS A 471 -9.80 -2.12 6.00
CA LYS A 471 -9.38 -1.81 7.37
C LYS A 471 -10.37 -0.86 8.04
N PRO A 472 -10.61 -1.05 9.37
CA PRO A 472 -11.41 -0.11 10.14
C PRO A 472 -10.75 1.27 10.14
N ASP A 473 -11.58 2.30 10.12
CA ASP A 473 -11.13 3.67 10.29
C ASP A 473 -10.62 3.89 11.72
N GLU A 474 -9.82 4.94 11.95
CA GLU A 474 -9.37 5.32 13.29
C GLU A 474 -10.57 5.64 14.21
N GLU A 475 -11.59 6.28 13.64
CA GLU A 475 -12.87 6.52 14.32
C GLU A 475 -13.85 5.40 13.98
N THR A 476 -14.32 4.68 14.98
CA THR A 476 -15.31 3.60 14.83
C THR A 476 -16.73 4.11 15.05
N GLU A 477 -17.70 3.47 14.43
CA GLU A 477 -19.12 3.72 14.71
C GLU A 477 -19.40 3.53 16.21
N GLY A 478 -19.92 4.57 16.88
CA GLY A 478 -20.17 4.58 18.32
C GLY A 478 -19.25 5.49 19.13
N MET A 479 -18.26 6.14 18.51
CA MET A 479 -17.59 7.30 19.12
C MET A 479 -18.57 8.49 19.10
N ASP A 480 -18.72 9.12 20.26
CA ASP A 480 -19.61 10.27 20.42
C ASP A 480 -18.98 11.50 19.73
N GLN A 481 -19.61 11.91 18.62
CA GLN A 481 -19.18 13.10 17.84
C GLN A 481 -19.66 14.41 18.48
N ASP A 482 -20.68 14.34 19.35
CA ASP A 482 -21.29 15.49 20.00
C ASP A 482 -20.76 15.74 21.42
N THR A 483 -19.71 15.00 21.84
CA THR A 483 -19.09 15.22 23.16
C THR A 483 -18.51 16.62 23.25
N GLN A 484 -19.11 17.48 24.06
CA GLN A 484 -18.54 18.78 24.39
C GLN A 484 -17.41 18.59 25.41
N ILE A 485 -16.17 18.78 24.97
CA ILE A 485 -15.00 18.86 25.82
C ILE A 485 -14.98 20.28 26.41
N SER A 486 -15.04 20.40 27.73
CA SER A 486 -15.14 21.72 28.38
C SER A 486 -13.84 22.54 28.33
N GLY A 487 -12.73 21.95 27.88
CA GLY A 487 -11.39 22.55 27.90
C GLY A 487 -10.79 22.69 29.31
N LYS A 488 -11.60 22.45 30.36
CA LYS A 488 -11.20 22.49 31.79
C LYS A 488 -11.22 21.10 32.44
N ASP A 489 -11.29 20.04 31.64
CA ASP A 489 -11.30 18.67 32.12
C ASP A 489 -9.86 18.19 32.41
N PRO A 490 -9.61 17.51 33.54
CA PRO A 490 -8.31 16.90 33.81
C PRO A 490 -8.08 15.69 32.89
N ILE A 491 -6.81 15.41 32.57
CA ILE A 491 -6.43 14.17 31.89
C ILE A 491 -6.01 13.17 32.96
N GLN A 492 -6.65 12.00 32.98
CA GLN A 492 -6.35 10.95 33.95
C GLN A 492 -5.92 9.67 33.22
N LEU A 493 -4.77 9.15 33.59
CA LEU A 493 -4.30 7.84 33.17
C LEU A 493 -4.58 6.84 34.30
N GLN A 494 -5.38 5.81 34.03
CA GLN A 494 -5.80 4.84 35.03
C GLN A 494 -5.19 3.48 34.70
N ASN A 495 -4.15 3.10 35.46
CA ASN A 495 -3.43 1.82 35.31
C ASN A 495 -3.08 1.47 33.85
N VAL A 496 -2.56 2.47 33.13
CA VAL A 496 -2.27 2.37 31.69
C VAL A 496 -1.10 1.43 31.45
N VAL A 497 -1.33 0.42 30.63
CA VAL A 497 -0.31 -0.49 30.10
C VAL A 497 -0.23 -0.32 28.59
N PHE A 498 0.98 -0.29 28.04
CA PHE A 498 1.15 -0.18 26.60
C PHE A 498 2.37 -0.91 26.07
N THR A 499 2.19 -1.55 24.89
CA THR A 499 3.23 -2.14 24.06
C THR A 499 3.00 -1.79 22.58
N TYR A 500 4.05 -1.54 21.80
CA TYR A 500 3.92 -1.36 20.34
C TYR A 500 3.69 -2.66 19.58
N GLY A 501 3.98 -3.78 20.20
CA GLY A 501 3.82 -5.13 19.63
C GLY A 501 2.69 -5.89 20.30
N SER A 502 2.91 -7.17 20.46
CA SER A 502 2.01 -8.09 21.16
C SER A 502 2.00 -7.86 22.68
N GLU A 503 0.99 -8.37 23.37
CA GLU A 503 0.87 -8.29 24.84
C GLU A 503 2.07 -8.87 25.57
N LYS A 504 2.75 -9.87 24.98
CA LYS A 504 3.96 -10.51 25.51
C LYS A 504 5.25 -9.77 25.16
N SER A 505 5.17 -8.73 24.31
CA SER A 505 6.32 -7.89 23.99
C SER A 505 6.72 -7.04 25.21
N LYS A 506 7.94 -6.47 25.16
CA LYS A 506 8.40 -5.58 26.21
C LYS A 506 7.40 -4.44 26.43
N ARG A 507 6.82 -4.37 27.62
CA ARG A 507 5.93 -3.28 28.02
C ARG A 507 6.72 -1.98 28.06
N ILE A 508 6.24 -0.98 27.34
CA ILE A 508 6.84 0.37 27.36
C ILE A 508 6.26 1.18 28.52
N ILE A 509 4.95 1.02 28.77
CA ILE A 509 4.27 1.59 29.95
C ILE A 509 3.72 0.41 30.76
N LYS A 510 3.94 0.40 32.08
CA LYS A 510 3.72 -0.77 32.95
C LYS A 510 2.73 -0.49 34.10
N GLY A 511 1.47 -0.17 33.75
CA GLY A 511 0.44 0.08 34.77
C GLY A 511 0.54 1.49 35.38
N LEU A 512 0.78 2.49 34.55
CA LEU A 512 0.98 3.88 34.96
C LEU A 512 -0.35 4.54 35.29
N SER A 513 -0.44 5.17 36.48
CA SER A 513 -1.54 6.01 36.92
C SER A 513 -1.04 7.41 37.16
N LEU A 514 -1.68 8.40 36.50
CA LEU A 514 -1.27 9.81 36.56
C LEU A 514 -2.46 10.72 36.39
N ASP A 515 -2.62 11.69 37.29
CA ASP A 515 -3.58 12.78 37.15
C ASP A 515 -2.84 14.03 36.67
N ILE A 516 -3.29 14.60 35.57
CA ILE A 516 -2.83 15.89 35.04
C ILE A 516 -3.94 16.91 35.30
N PRO A 517 -3.73 17.83 36.24
CA PRO A 517 -4.75 18.79 36.64
C PRO A 517 -5.08 19.77 35.49
N ALA A 518 -6.34 20.14 35.35
CA ALA A 518 -6.74 21.15 34.39
C ALA A 518 -6.16 22.52 34.72
N GLY A 519 -5.76 23.27 33.69
CA GLY A 519 -5.20 24.61 33.83
C GLY A 519 -3.81 24.65 34.51
N LYS A 520 -3.11 23.53 34.60
CA LYS A 520 -1.81 23.37 35.23
C LYS A 520 -0.76 22.83 34.28
N THR A 521 0.50 23.10 34.56
CA THR A 521 1.66 22.59 33.81
C THR A 521 2.23 21.35 34.49
N THR A 522 2.21 20.22 33.79
CA THR A 522 2.81 18.96 34.21
C THR A 522 4.05 18.68 33.37
N ALA A 523 5.21 18.58 33.99
CA ALA A 523 6.46 18.20 33.33
C ALA A 523 6.75 16.71 33.52
N ILE A 524 7.08 16.00 32.43
CA ILE A 524 7.45 14.59 32.43
C ILE A 524 8.95 14.51 32.11
N VAL A 525 9.73 14.01 33.05
CA VAL A 525 11.19 13.85 32.94
C VAL A 525 11.61 12.40 33.05
N GLY A 526 12.80 12.08 32.57
CA GLY A 526 13.35 10.71 32.65
C GLY A 526 14.38 10.45 31.57
N LEU A 527 15.09 9.35 31.68
CA LEU A 527 16.10 8.94 30.70
C LEU A 527 15.50 8.69 29.32
N SER A 528 16.33 8.72 28.26
CA SER A 528 15.92 8.34 26.92
C SER A 528 15.39 6.90 26.92
N GLY A 529 14.29 6.64 26.21
CA GLY A 529 13.64 5.33 26.18
C GLY A 529 12.76 4.99 27.39
N SER A 530 12.55 5.90 28.36
CA SER A 530 11.66 5.66 29.51
C SER A 530 10.16 5.62 29.17
N GLY A 531 9.74 6.05 27.95
CA GLY A 531 8.36 6.02 27.50
C GLY A 531 7.65 7.39 27.41
N LYS A 532 8.35 8.51 27.57
CA LYS A 532 7.81 9.89 27.59
C LYS A 532 6.99 10.23 26.32
N THR A 533 7.61 10.12 25.16
CA THR A 533 6.94 10.36 23.86
C THR A 533 5.77 9.40 23.63
N THR A 534 5.91 8.15 24.10
CA THR A 534 4.81 7.16 24.02
C THR A 534 3.62 7.61 24.86
N LEU A 535 3.86 8.18 26.02
CA LEU A 535 2.81 8.68 26.89
C LEU A 535 2.04 9.84 26.24
N ILE A 536 2.74 10.80 25.60
CA ILE A 536 2.09 11.85 24.79
C ILE A 536 1.24 11.24 23.67
N LYS A 537 1.77 10.27 22.93
CA LYS A 537 1.04 9.62 21.85
C LYS A 537 -0.23 8.89 22.32
N LEU A 538 -0.22 8.32 23.53
CA LEU A 538 -1.41 7.72 24.16
C LEU A 538 -2.45 8.77 24.54
N MET A 539 -2.02 9.90 25.14
CA MET A 539 -2.91 11.02 25.48
C MET A 539 -3.52 11.70 24.26
N LEU A 540 -2.81 11.72 23.12
CA LEU A 540 -3.33 12.23 21.84
C LEU A 540 -4.22 11.25 21.09
N GLY A 541 -4.41 10.02 21.63
CA GLY A 541 -5.22 8.99 21.00
C GLY A 541 -4.63 8.40 19.70
N PHE A 542 -3.31 8.50 19.47
CA PHE A 542 -2.66 7.85 18.33
C PHE A 542 -2.60 6.33 18.48
N TYR A 543 -2.59 5.87 19.72
CA TYR A 543 -2.63 4.45 20.05
C TYR A 543 -3.58 4.20 21.21
N PRO A 544 -4.43 3.17 21.15
CA PRO A 544 -5.19 2.74 22.30
C PRO A 544 -4.26 2.07 23.32
N PRO A 545 -4.43 2.26 24.63
CA PRO A 545 -3.70 1.53 25.64
C PRO A 545 -4.03 0.02 25.54
N THR A 546 -3.03 -0.83 25.84
CA THR A 546 -3.22 -2.30 25.87
C THR A 546 -3.99 -2.74 27.12
N GLY A 547 -3.91 -1.96 28.20
CA GLY A 547 -4.66 -2.15 29.44
C GLY A 547 -4.84 -0.83 30.15
N GLY A 548 -5.84 -0.74 31.03
CA GLY A 548 -6.23 0.52 31.68
C GLY A 548 -6.97 1.46 30.71
N ALA A 549 -7.07 2.74 31.08
CA ALA A 549 -7.78 3.76 30.29
C ALA A 549 -7.12 5.14 30.41
N VAL A 550 -7.26 5.94 29.34
CA VAL A 550 -7.00 7.39 29.36
C VAL A 550 -8.36 8.07 29.41
N MET A 551 -8.57 8.90 30.45
CA MET A 551 -9.82 9.62 30.68
C MET A 551 -9.61 11.10 30.46
N ILE A 552 -10.60 11.77 29.89
CA ILE A 552 -10.72 13.24 29.81
C ILE A 552 -11.94 13.60 30.64
N GLY A 553 -11.68 14.21 31.80
CA GLY A 553 -12.74 14.33 32.82
C GLY A 553 -13.31 12.97 33.21
N ASN A 554 -14.62 12.78 33.00
CA ASN A 554 -15.31 11.54 33.33
C ASN A 554 -15.48 10.56 32.16
N GLN A 555 -14.93 10.88 30.98
CA GLN A 555 -15.11 10.07 29.78
C GLN A 555 -13.80 9.44 29.32
N SER A 556 -13.89 8.19 28.84
CA SER A 556 -12.75 7.53 28.23
C SER A 556 -12.44 8.12 26.85
N LEU A 557 -11.17 8.44 26.61
CA LEU A 557 -10.69 8.95 25.33
C LEU A 557 -11.07 8.04 24.13
N GLN A 558 -11.21 6.73 24.38
CA GLN A 558 -11.63 5.78 23.35
C GLN A 558 -13.10 5.94 22.89
N LYS A 559 -13.92 6.65 23.65
CA LYS A 559 -15.33 6.94 23.32
C LYS A 559 -15.53 8.32 22.68
N ILE A 560 -14.55 9.18 22.77
CA ILE A 560 -14.54 10.54 22.22
C ILE A 560 -14.02 10.49 20.78
N SER A 561 -14.59 11.26 19.86
CA SER A 561 -14.03 11.45 18.52
C SER A 561 -12.60 12.01 18.63
N PHE A 562 -11.62 11.29 18.09
CA PHE A 562 -10.23 11.74 18.08
C PHE A 562 -10.03 13.04 17.31
N LYS A 563 -10.83 13.26 16.27
CA LYS A 563 -10.84 14.50 15.51
C LYS A 563 -11.28 15.69 16.39
N GLU A 564 -12.32 15.50 17.18
CA GLU A 564 -12.80 16.54 18.11
C GLU A 564 -11.79 16.76 19.22
N TRP A 565 -11.29 15.71 19.87
CA TRP A 565 -10.24 15.82 20.87
C TRP A 565 -9.01 16.59 20.37
N ARG A 566 -8.51 16.24 19.18
CA ARG A 566 -7.32 16.88 18.60
C ARG A 566 -7.55 18.34 18.19
N LYS A 567 -8.78 18.81 18.03
CA LYS A 567 -9.08 20.23 17.83
C LYS A 567 -8.74 21.05 19.10
N HIS A 568 -8.99 20.48 20.27
CA HIS A 568 -8.65 21.09 21.55
C HIS A 568 -7.17 20.96 21.92
N CYS A 569 -6.38 20.22 21.14
CA CYS A 569 -4.96 19.96 21.40
C CYS A 569 -4.05 20.81 20.50
N GLY A 570 -3.04 21.45 21.11
CA GLY A 570 -1.89 22.02 20.44
C GLY A 570 -0.66 21.12 20.71
N VAL A 571 0.03 20.71 19.65
CA VAL A 571 1.07 19.70 19.78
C VAL A 571 2.34 20.15 19.08
N VAL A 572 3.47 20.07 19.78
CA VAL A 572 4.80 20.22 19.20
C VAL A 572 5.57 18.94 19.50
N MET A 573 5.72 18.09 18.48
CA MET A 573 6.48 16.83 18.60
C MET A 573 7.97 17.07 18.34
N GLN A 574 8.82 16.18 18.84
CA GLN A 574 10.27 16.20 18.65
C GLN A 574 10.64 16.25 17.17
N GLU A 575 9.99 15.44 16.33
CA GLU A 575 10.15 15.42 14.87
C GLU A 575 8.88 15.98 14.20
N GLY A 576 8.73 17.32 14.22
CA GLY A 576 7.61 17.97 13.54
C GLY A 576 7.85 18.12 12.05
N PHE A 577 6.79 18.02 11.23
CA PHE A 577 6.86 18.12 9.77
C PHE A 577 6.50 19.53 9.27
N ILE A 578 7.33 20.06 8.36
CA ILE A 578 7.08 21.31 7.63
C ILE A 578 6.63 20.93 6.20
N PHE A 579 5.44 21.40 5.84
CA PHE A 579 4.89 21.18 4.51
C PHE A 579 5.58 22.08 3.48
N GLY A 580 5.68 21.61 2.22
CA GLY A 580 6.19 22.39 1.10
C GLY A 580 5.21 23.49 0.68
N ASP A 581 4.96 24.48 1.54
CA ASP A 581 3.97 25.54 1.38
C ASP A 581 4.51 26.87 1.98
N THR A 582 3.68 27.91 1.96
CA THR A 582 4.04 29.20 2.57
C THR A 582 4.20 29.08 4.09
N ILE A 583 4.92 30.02 4.69
CA ILE A 583 5.04 30.11 6.15
C ILE A 583 3.66 30.29 6.78
N ALA A 584 2.83 31.16 6.21
CA ALA A 584 1.46 31.37 6.70
C ALA A 584 0.64 30.08 6.71
N ASN A 585 0.64 29.31 5.62
CA ASN A 585 -0.08 28.02 5.53
C ASN A 585 0.53 26.94 6.43
N ASN A 586 1.82 27.00 6.71
CA ASN A 586 2.45 26.09 7.67
C ASN A 586 2.04 26.39 9.12
N ILE A 587 1.77 27.66 9.47
CA ILE A 587 1.30 28.05 10.79
C ILE A 587 -0.22 27.82 10.91
N ALA A 588 -0.98 28.14 9.87
CA ALA A 588 -2.44 27.99 9.79
C ALA A 588 -2.85 26.98 8.70
N PRO A 589 -2.69 25.64 8.93
CA PRO A 589 -2.87 24.62 7.89
C PRO A 589 -4.34 24.25 7.61
N ASP A 590 -5.30 24.85 8.29
CA ASP A 590 -6.73 24.41 8.28
C ASP A 590 -7.47 24.77 6.99
N GLY A 591 -6.84 25.46 6.02
CA GLY A 591 -7.46 25.87 4.76
C GLY A 591 -8.56 26.94 4.88
N SER A 592 -8.82 27.46 6.08
CA SER A 592 -9.71 28.59 6.35
C SER A 592 -9.03 29.93 6.02
N MET A 593 -9.79 31.02 5.93
CA MET A 593 -9.19 32.35 5.84
C MET A 593 -8.27 32.58 7.05
N ILE A 594 -7.00 32.84 6.77
CA ILE A 594 -5.98 33.03 7.82
C ILE A 594 -6.31 34.31 8.59
N ASP A 595 -6.55 34.17 9.88
CA ASP A 595 -6.69 35.29 10.80
C ASP A 595 -5.35 35.96 11.00
N LYS A 596 -5.21 37.19 10.50
CA LYS A 596 -3.96 37.94 10.48
C LYS A 596 -3.49 38.32 11.90
N GLU A 597 -4.41 38.66 12.79
CA GLU A 597 -4.05 39.05 14.17
C GLU A 597 -3.55 37.85 14.94
N ARG A 598 -4.23 36.72 14.84
CA ARG A 598 -3.79 35.45 15.43
C ARG A 598 -2.43 34.99 14.86
N LEU A 599 -2.23 35.13 13.55
CA LEU A 599 -0.98 34.77 12.91
C LEU A 599 0.17 35.60 13.45
N LEU A 600 0.02 36.92 13.53
CA LEU A 600 1.04 37.84 14.04
C LEU A 600 1.32 37.55 15.51
N TYR A 601 0.29 37.35 16.34
CA TYR A 601 0.45 36.96 17.73
C TYR A 601 1.23 35.64 17.90
N ALA A 602 0.89 34.60 17.13
CA ALA A 602 1.56 33.31 17.21
C ALA A 602 3.04 33.41 16.79
N VAL A 603 3.34 34.18 15.77
CA VAL A 603 4.70 34.39 15.26
C VAL A 603 5.54 35.21 16.26
N GLU A 604 4.96 36.20 16.92
CA GLU A 604 5.62 36.99 17.96
C GLU A 604 5.92 36.12 19.22
N MET A 605 4.94 35.36 19.68
CA MET A 605 5.11 34.44 20.82
C MET A 605 6.18 33.37 20.55
N ALA A 606 6.28 32.88 19.32
CA ALA A 606 7.32 31.94 18.90
C ALA A 606 8.69 32.59 18.60
N ASN A 607 8.83 33.89 18.82
CA ASN A 607 10.05 34.68 18.56
C ASN A 607 10.65 34.45 17.15
N ILE A 608 9.80 34.44 16.10
CA ILE A 608 10.26 34.19 14.71
C ILE A 608 9.88 35.32 13.76
N ARG A 609 9.29 36.42 14.25
CA ARG A 609 8.78 37.53 13.46
C ARG A 609 9.87 38.21 12.65
N GLU A 610 10.99 38.57 13.27
CA GLU A 610 12.11 39.24 12.60
C GLU A 610 12.67 38.41 11.44
N PHE A 611 12.82 37.11 11.64
CA PHE A 611 13.24 36.20 10.57
C PHE A 611 12.24 36.21 9.41
N ILE A 612 10.93 36.07 9.67
CA ILE A 612 9.91 36.07 8.62
C ILE A 612 9.87 37.39 7.88
N GLU A 613 9.94 38.51 8.60
CA GLU A 613 9.88 39.86 8.00
C GLU A 613 11.17 40.23 7.22
N SER A 614 12.29 39.60 7.51
CA SER A 614 13.55 39.74 6.77
C SER A 614 13.50 39.04 5.38
N LEU A 615 12.56 38.11 5.17
CA LEU A 615 12.43 37.38 3.91
C LEU A 615 11.75 38.25 2.83
N PRO A 616 12.14 38.12 1.56
CA PRO A 616 11.57 38.93 0.47
C PRO A 616 10.05 38.86 0.32
N LEU A 617 9.49 37.63 0.51
CA LEU A 617 8.05 37.36 0.41
C LEU A 617 7.38 37.26 1.79
N LYS A 618 8.11 37.50 2.88
CA LYS A 618 7.62 37.46 4.26
C LYS A 618 6.83 36.18 4.51
N TYR A 619 5.58 36.30 4.97
CA TYR A 619 4.67 35.20 5.28
C TYR A 619 4.31 34.31 4.08
N ASN A 620 4.43 34.85 2.84
CA ASN A 620 4.17 34.11 1.61
C ASN A 620 5.40 33.35 1.09
N THR A 621 6.53 33.40 1.81
CA THR A 621 7.73 32.63 1.48
C THR A 621 7.42 31.14 1.58
N LYS A 622 7.65 30.39 0.50
CA LYS A 622 7.56 28.93 0.50
C LYS A 622 8.74 28.33 1.24
N ILE A 623 8.47 27.37 2.12
CA ILE A 623 9.43 26.65 2.96
C ILE A 623 9.27 25.14 2.80
N GLY A 624 10.14 24.37 3.43
CA GLY A 624 10.14 22.91 3.32
C GLY A 624 10.85 22.40 2.07
N ASN A 625 10.54 21.19 1.63
CA ASN A 625 11.24 20.51 0.54
C ASN A 625 11.15 21.24 -0.82
N THR A 626 10.19 22.12 -1.02
CA THR A 626 9.94 22.83 -2.27
C THR A 626 10.33 24.32 -2.22
N GLY A 627 10.86 24.79 -1.10
CA GLY A 627 11.13 26.21 -0.85
C GLY A 627 12.44 26.44 -0.13
N GLN A 628 12.51 27.57 0.59
CA GLN A 628 13.69 27.95 1.36
C GLN A 628 13.96 26.96 2.50
N GLY A 629 15.21 26.53 2.63
CA GLY A 629 15.66 25.72 3.75
C GLY A 629 15.57 26.49 5.07
N LEU A 630 15.20 25.78 6.14
CA LEU A 630 15.11 26.32 7.49
C LEU A 630 16.18 25.69 8.38
N SER A 631 16.78 26.47 9.28
CA SER A 631 17.54 25.89 10.38
C SER A 631 16.63 25.08 11.29
N GLN A 632 17.19 24.14 12.05
CA GLN A 632 16.42 23.31 12.99
C GLN A 632 15.67 24.17 14.02
N GLY A 633 16.28 25.25 14.52
CA GLY A 633 15.63 26.19 15.44
C GLY A 633 14.49 26.98 14.76
N GLN A 634 14.64 27.43 13.52
CA GLN A 634 13.57 28.09 12.76
C GLN A 634 12.40 27.15 12.51
N LYS A 635 12.68 25.90 12.13
CA LYS A 635 11.66 24.85 11.98
C LYS A 635 10.87 24.66 13.27
N GLN A 636 11.55 24.57 14.39
CA GLN A 636 10.94 24.36 15.69
C GLN A 636 10.07 25.55 16.11
N ARG A 637 10.53 26.80 15.87
CA ARG A 637 9.75 28.02 16.14
C ARG A 637 8.48 28.10 15.29
N ILE A 638 8.52 27.67 14.02
CA ILE A 638 7.31 27.58 13.18
C ILE A 638 6.32 26.54 13.74
N LEU A 639 6.80 25.41 14.25
CA LEU A 639 5.94 24.39 14.87
C LEU A 639 5.31 24.89 16.17
N ILE A 640 6.04 25.68 16.96
CA ILE A 640 5.53 26.37 18.15
C ILE A 640 4.45 27.39 17.72
N ALA A 641 4.73 28.24 16.71
CA ALA A 641 3.74 29.19 16.18
C ALA A 641 2.47 28.49 15.69
N ARG A 642 2.58 27.31 15.03
CA ARG A 642 1.44 26.48 14.61
C ARG A 642 0.57 26.03 15.79
N ALA A 643 1.19 25.61 16.89
CA ALA A 643 0.47 25.19 18.10
C ALA A 643 -0.23 26.38 18.77
N ILE A 644 0.42 27.55 18.82
CA ILE A 644 -0.12 28.78 19.42
C ILE A 644 -1.28 29.35 18.58
N TYR A 645 -1.16 29.36 17.23
CA TYR A 645 -2.19 29.86 16.31
C TYR A 645 -3.55 29.20 16.55
N ARG A 646 -3.57 27.90 16.84
CA ARG A 646 -4.79 27.13 17.12
C ARG A 646 -5.48 27.55 18.41
N ASN A 647 -4.79 28.19 19.33
CA ASN A 647 -5.24 28.58 20.66
C ASN A 647 -5.97 27.45 21.42
N PRO A 648 -5.32 26.29 21.60
CA PRO A 648 -5.92 25.09 22.18
C PRO A 648 -6.08 25.21 23.70
N ASP A 649 -6.95 24.35 24.28
CA ASP A 649 -7.12 24.20 25.72
C ASP A 649 -6.03 23.30 26.35
N TYR A 650 -5.55 22.31 25.58
CA TYR A 650 -4.54 21.36 25.98
C TYR A 650 -3.28 21.50 25.12
N LEU A 651 -2.12 21.52 25.73
CA LEU A 651 -0.85 21.69 25.05
C LEU A 651 0.10 20.53 25.35
N PHE A 652 0.71 19.99 24.34
CA PHE A 652 1.68 18.89 24.44
C PHE A 652 2.99 19.30 23.76
N PHE A 653 4.06 19.38 24.55
CA PHE A 653 5.39 19.71 24.06
C PHE A 653 6.33 18.53 24.29
N ASP A 654 6.83 17.93 23.21
CA ASP A 654 7.81 16.85 23.26
C ASP A 654 9.18 17.38 22.79
N GLU A 655 10.04 17.71 23.76
CA GLU A 655 11.39 18.25 23.52
C GLU A 655 11.41 19.48 22.59
N ALA A 656 10.41 20.33 22.69
CA ALA A 656 10.13 21.41 21.75
C ALA A 656 11.17 22.57 21.77
N THR A 657 12.13 22.60 22.69
CA THR A 657 13.14 23.68 22.80
C THR A 657 14.57 23.20 22.60
N ASN A 658 14.80 21.90 22.34
CA ASN A 658 16.15 21.32 22.29
C ASN A 658 17.05 21.88 21.17
N ALA A 659 16.50 22.35 20.08
CA ALA A 659 17.25 22.89 18.93
C ALA A 659 17.37 24.41 18.93
N LEU A 660 16.95 25.07 20.01
CA LEU A 660 17.02 26.52 20.14
C LEU A 660 18.38 26.93 20.76
N ASP A 661 18.91 28.04 20.29
CA ASP A 661 20.02 28.74 20.92
C ASP A 661 19.59 29.38 22.26
N THR A 662 20.52 29.57 23.17
CA THR A 662 20.24 29.95 24.56
C THR A 662 19.45 31.25 24.69
N ASP A 663 19.72 32.25 23.85
CA ASP A 663 19.05 33.55 23.89
C ASP A 663 17.60 33.46 23.44
N ASN A 664 17.36 32.77 22.29
CA ASN A 664 16.01 32.52 21.79
C ASN A 664 15.22 31.59 22.74
N GLU A 665 15.85 30.61 23.36
CA GLU A 665 15.19 29.69 24.29
C GLU A 665 14.58 30.46 25.46
N LYS A 666 15.34 31.38 26.07
CA LYS A 666 14.88 32.18 27.23
C LYS A 666 13.65 33.02 26.87
N VAL A 667 13.71 33.75 25.72
CA VAL A 667 12.61 34.60 25.27
C VAL A 667 11.37 33.76 24.96
N ILE A 668 11.55 32.65 24.26
CA ILE A 668 10.42 31.73 23.93
C ILE A 668 9.84 31.13 25.20
N GLN A 669 10.63 30.74 26.17
CA GLN A 669 10.16 30.20 27.44
C GLN A 669 9.30 31.23 28.20
N GLU A 670 9.75 32.46 28.32
CA GLU A 670 8.97 33.54 28.95
C GLU A 670 7.65 33.80 28.21
N ASN A 671 7.67 33.78 26.88
CA ASN A 671 6.46 33.93 26.07
C ASN A 671 5.51 32.73 26.25
N LEU A 672 6.03 31.51 26.25
CA LEU A 672 5.23 30.29 26.44
C LEU A 672 4.62 30.23 27.83
N GLU A 673 5.34 30.66 28.91
CA GLU A 673 4.78 30.72 30.26
C GLU A 673 3.54 31.66 30.32
N ARG A 674 3.56 32.77 29.58
CA ARG A 674 2.39 33.66 29.45
C ARG A 674 1.25 33.01 28.71
N PHE A 675 1.57 32.25 27.64
CA PHE A 675 0.59 31.54 26.83
C PHE A 675 -0.02 30.33 27.55
N PHE A 676 0.72 29.70 28.46
CA PHE A 676 0.28 28.53 29.23
C PHE A 676 -0.75 28.85 30.31
N LYS A 677 -0.89 30.13 30.66
CA LYS A 677 -1.81 30.55 31.70
C LYS A 677 -3.24 30.06 31.40
N ASP A 678 -3.86 29.43 32.39
CA ASP A 678 -5.21 28.83 32.32
C ASP A 678 -5.35 27.67 31.32
N LYS A 679 -4.26 27.12 30.80
CA LYS A 679 -4.25 25.96 29.88
C LYS A 679 -3.68 24.73 30.59
N THR A 680 -4.13 23.55 30.15
CA THR A 680 -3.58 22.28 30.61
C THR A 680 -2.36 21.94 29.76
N VAL A 681 -1.17 21.94 30.37
CA VAL A 681 0.09 21.79 29.64
C VAL A 681 0.83 20.53 30.06
N VAL A 682 1.28 19.74 29.10
CA VAL A 682 2.14 18.58 29.32
C VAL A 682 3.45 18.80 28.56
N ILE A 683 4.54 18.87 29.30
CA ILE A 683 5.87 19.11 28.74
C ILE A 683 6.76 17.91 29.00
N VAL A 684 7.28 17.29 27.94
CA VAL A 684 8.42 16.38 28.02
C VAL A 684 9.68 17.18 27.79
N ALA A 685 10.50 17.32 28.81
CA ALA A 685 11.70 18.11 28.72
C ALA A 685 12.93 17.36 29.21
N HIS A 686 14.06 17.70 28.61
CA HIS A 686 15.40 17.28 29.02
C HIS A 686 16.20 18.43 29.68
N ARG A 687 15.67 19.68 29.66
CA ARG A 687 16.34 20.85 30.22
C ARG A 687 15.68 21.30 31.51
N LEU A 688 16.49 21.60 32.50
CA LEU A 688 16.04 22.05 33.83
C LEU A 688 15.26 23.37 33.78
N SER A 689 15.66 24.30 32.90
CA SER A 689 14.99 25.58 32.68
C SER A 689 13.49 25.43 32.39
N THR A 690 13.15 24.42 31.61
CA THR A 690 11.75 24.18 31.17
C THR A 690 10.91 23.47 32.24
N VAL A 691 11.56 22.76 33.18
CA VAL A 691 10.86 21.90 34.17
C VAL A 691 10.66 22.58 35.51
N LYS A 692 11.56 23.51 35.87
CA LYS A 692 11.63 24.12 37.22
C LYS A 692 10.33 24.82 37.62
N ASN A 693 9.64 25.47 36.68
CA ASN A 693 8.43 26.25 36.93
C ASN A 693 7.13 25.44 36.76
N ALA A 694 7.21 24.12 36.53
CA ALA A 694 6.04 23.27 36.42
C ALA A 694 5.32 23.10 37.76
N ASP A 695 3.97 23.14 37.73
CA ASP A 695 3.14 22.88 38.91
C ASP A 695 3.30 21.45 39.43
N GLN A 696 3.62 20.52 38.51
CA GLN A 696 3.85 19.12 38.83
C GLN A 696 4.96 18.56 37.94
N ILE A 697 5.89 17.85 38.57
CA ILE A 697 6.95 17.10 37.88
C ILE A 697 6.73 15.61 38.11
N VAL A 698 6.81 14.82 37.06
CA VAL A 698 6.67 13.36 37.07
C VAL A 698 7.94 12.74 36.53
N VAL A 699 8.59 11.92 37.31
CA VAL A 699 9.81 11.19 36.90
C VAL A 699 9.42 9.82 36.37
N LEU A 700 9.71 9.57 35.08
CA LEU A 700 9.42 8.31 34.40
C LEU A 700 10.68 7.49 34.21
N LYS A 701 10.67 6.26 34.73
CA LYS A 701 11.78 5.31 34.64
C LYS A 701 11.25 3.94 34.20
N GLU A 702 11.75 3.42 33.07
CA GLU A 702 11.37 2.12 32.53
C GLU A 702 9.85 1.87 32.41
N GLY A 703 9.08 2.93 32.11
CA GLY A 703 7.63 2.85 31.95
C GLY A 703 6.80 2.94 33.21
N GLU A 704 7.41 3.30 34.33
CA GLU A 704 6.78 3.48 35.66
C GLU A 704 7.10 4.88 36.23
N ILE A 705 6.19 5.44 37.02
CA ILE A 705 6.42 6.69 37.75
C ILE A 705 7.20 6.35 39.01
N THR A 706 8.40 6.91 39.16
CA THR A 706 9.23 6.74 40.39
C THR A 706 9.04 7.87 41.37
N GLU A 707 8.83 9.09 40.86
CA GLU A 707 8.69 10.28 41.72
C GLU A 707 7.64 11.23 41.13
N ARG A 708 6.95 11.95 42.01
CA ARG A 708 6.00 13.01 41.70
C ARG A 708 6.07 14.11 42.75
N GLY A 709 6.08 15.38 42.34
CA GLY A 709 6.10 16.54 43.24
C GLY A 709 6.47 17.81 42.50
N THR A 710 6.75 18.89 43.25
CA THR A 710 7.30 20.13 42.72
C THR A 710 8.83 20.04 42.62
N HIS A 711 9.46 21.01 41.98
CA HIS A 711 10.91 21.07 41.84
C HIS A 711 11.61 21.03 43.23
N GLU A 712 11.14 21.84 44.19
CA GLU A 712 11.72 21.96 45.54
C GLU A 712 11.57 20.65 46.33
N GLU A 713 10.37 20.03 46.28
CA GLU A 713 10.10 18.74 46.92
C GLU A 713 11.00 17.61 46.40
N LEU A 714 11.18 17.54 45.08
CA LEU A 714 11.96 16.48 44.45
C LEU A 714 13.47 16.67 44.64
N ILE A 715 13.96 17.91 44.66
CA ILE A 715 15.36 18.20 44.99
C ILE A 715 15.66 17.80 46.44
N ALA A 716 14.75 18.12 47.38
CA ALA A 716 14.91 17.76 48.79
C ALA A 716 14.98 16.23 49.03
N ARG A 717 14.32 15.43 48.20
CA ARG A 717 14.34 13.95 48.29
C ARG A 717 15.66 13.33 47.84
N GLN A 718 16.53 14.03 47.12
CA GLN A 718 17.84 13.58 46.65
C GLN A 718 17.83 12.22 45.88
N SER A 719 16.76 11.91 45.16
CA SER A 719 16.54 10.64 44.49
C SER A 719 16.77 10.73 42.97
N ASP A 720 15.96 10.05 42.13
CA ASP A 720 16.16 9.98 40.69
C ASP A 720 16.08 11.36 40.00
N TYR A 721 15.16 12.24 40.41
CA TYR A 721 15.07 13.62 39.92
C TYR A 721 16.32 14.43 40.20
N TYR A 722 16.81 14.38 41.42
CA TYR A 722 18.03 15.09 41.84
C TYR A 722 19.24 14.65 40.99
N ARG A 723 19.37 13.34 40.74
CA ARG A 723 20.42 12.81 39.86
C ARG A 723 20.34 13.34 38.45
N LEU A 724 19.11 13.43 37.86
CA LEU A 724 18.90 14.00 36.53
C LEU A 724 19.31 15.46 36.46
N VAL A 725 18.95 16.27 37.49
CA VAL A 725 19.28 17.68 37.58
C VAL A 725 20.79 17.87 37.78
N LYS A 726 21.41 17.09 38.66
CA LYS A 726 22.86 17.15 38.94
C LYS A 726 23.67 16.84 37.67
N ASN A 727 23.35 15.80 36.97
CA ASN A 727 24.02 15.44 35.71
C ASN A 727 23.92 16.57 34.66
N GLN A 728 22.79 17.30 34.60
CA GLN A 728 22.64 18.43 33.69
C GLN A 728 23.48 19.65 34.10
N LEU A 729 23.56 19.94 35.39
CA LEU A 729 24.39 21.03 35.91
C LEU A 729 25.88 20.76 35.70
N GLU A 730 26.33 19.51 35.91
CA GLU A 730 27.71 19.10 35.67
C GLU A 730 28.11 19.09 34.18
N LEU A 731 27.15 18.90 33.24
CA LEU A 731 27.38 19.00 31.79
C LEU A 731 27.32 20.44 31.29
N SER A 732 26.79 21.38 32.08
CA SER A 732 26.66 22.81 31.73
C SER A 732 27.78 23.67 32.35
N ALA A 733 28.59 23.12 33.22
CA ALA A 733 29.79 23.72 33.83
C ALA A 733 31.06 23.27 33.08
#